data_b8c3ee598c5da1396f64e42a8754de65
#
_entry.id   b8c3ee598c5da1396f64e42a8754de65
#
_cell.length_a   1.000
_cell.length_b   1.000
_cell.length_c   1.000
_cell.angle_alpha   90.00
_cell.angle_beta   90.00
_cell.angle_gamma   90.00
#
_symmetry.space_group_name_H-M   'P 1'
#
loop_
_entity.id
_entity.type
_entity.pdbx_description
1 polymer ?
#
loop_
_entity_poly.entity_id
_entity_poly.type
_entity_poly.pdbx_seq_one_letter_code
_entity_poly.pdbx_strand_id
1 'polypeptide(L)'
;MVAAVAVVVSCTPNEEPTPVAPTPDADFVVEVGDVTRSTVTLSVTPSAEIGNYICVVEERSVVEEFTQDKFVIATVFQELTDEAASKGLTLEEYLPTVVDNGIIEDVTFSGLTLDTEYYVLVFGLDENNEACTHLTKHLFKTLAVEKSECSFDIATDVVDNSVTISVSPSDQELYWYLCTMPKSTYEYYVTDANGYQMSEGYFYEYFFQQDINSYRGAGYSDAQIIEALIHQGNQQLQASGLNENTEYYILVAGLVMDSEGIVICTDINKASYTTQNAAKSTMTFEIEVWDIGQMEASFRITPSNNNDLYCALVQPWDGVSTADEVMHQIVDQWGGWMSIMADDKGVVEHSGSKAMKLPAADTDYYIIAFGYDGGITTDAYMKTFRTLPGGSVEEVTFTITASNISPYGFNMNIASSDPTIYYIPGACVPAEYDEEQYMQWEQEAFDYYYAGSKDFNPSITIAEVLDQYYYNGNSNVMVSGLLPDTEIMAYIYALDNRTGRIVKTFTFDNVARTDTLGSATPDVEIVGYYSGDEEAGSIFGNAALSAGKAIIVVKYSELDNARTLFTSMLEGDCSNPMAYSDGELWTLASGYWSTCKTAQPYSFYTSEWNADMTALAYCVDTAGKVGAIGRCFACATADNKSNIEELRALVNELNSATRSSFPSLEIPHSLVVNE
;
A
#
# COMPACT_ATOMS: atom_id res chain seq x y z
N MET A 1 1.10 -53.45 14.07
CA MET A 1 0.31 -54.10 15.13
C MET A 1 0.68 -53.44 16.43
N VAL A 2 0.02 -52.37 16.80
CA VAL A 2 0.08 -51.76 18.13
C VAL A 2 -1.36 -51.41 18.48
N ALA A 3 -1.81 -51.91 19.60
CA ALA A 3 -3.18 -51.92 20.03
C ALA A 3 -3.66 -50.56 20.50
N ALA A 4 -4.81 -50.13 19.99
CA ALA A 4 -5.57 -49.01 20.52
C ALA A 4 -6.24 -49.43 21.83
N VAL A 5 -5.97 -48.69 22.91
CA VAL A 5 -6.73 -48.76 24.14
C VAL A 5 -7.76 -47.63 24.11
N ALA A 6 -9.02 -48.01 23.93
CA ALA A 6 -10.14 -47.12 24.07
C ALA A 6 -10.41 -46.90 25.57
N VAL A 7 -10.25 -45.67 26.05
CA VAL A 7 -10.74 -45.27 27.38
C VAL A 7 -12.12 -44.62 27.18
N VAL A 8 -13.13 -45.32 27.65
CA VAL A 8 -14.50 -44.81 27.78
C VAL A 8 -14.52 -43.87 29.00
N VAL A 9 -14.62 -42.55 28.78
CA VAL A 9 -14.89 -41.61 29.85
C VAL A 9 -16.39 -41.35 29.89
N SER A 10 -17.00 -41.75 31.00
CA SER A 10 -18.38 -41.51 31.35
C SER A 10 -18.61 -40.03 31.62
N CYS A 11 -19.58 -39.44 30.94
CA CYS A 11 -20.08 -38.09 31.24
C CYS A 11 -20.74 -38.06 32.62
N THR A 12 -20.19 -37.25 33.52
CA THR A 12 -20.89 -36.76 34.70
C THR A 12 -21.16 -35.26 34.49
N PRO A 13 -22.31 -34.71 34.98
CA PRO A 13 -22.71 -33.33 34.72
C PRO A 13 -21.75 -32.33 35.38
N ASN A 14 -21.56 -31.20 34.74
CA ASN A 14 -20.82 -30.04 35.23
C ASN A 14 -21.18 -29.71 36.68
N GLU A 15 -20.20 -29.79 37.57
CA GLU A 15 -20.17 -28.99 38.79
C GLU A 15 -19.43 -27.69 38.44
N GLU A 16 -20.08 -26.57 38.71
CA GLU A 16 -19.44 -25.27 38.66
C GLU A 16 -18.20 -25.27 39.55
N PRO A 17 -17.04 -24.73 39.09
CA PRO A 17 -15.84 -24.64 39.90
C PRO A 17 -16.13 -23.73 41.12
N THR A 18 -16.10 -24.33 42.28
CA THR A 18 -16.15 -23.60 43.59
C THR A 18 -14.94 -22.64 43.61
N PRO A 19 -15.13 -21.35 44.00
CA PRO A 19 -14.00 -20.44 44.13
C PRO A 19 -13.01 -21.02 45.15
N VAL A 20 -11.77 -21.20 44.71
CA VAL A 20 -10.64 -21.60 45.58
C VAL A 20 -10.32 -20.36 46.44
N ALA A 21 -10.45 -20.51 47.74
CA ALA A 21 -10.07 -19.46 48.68
C ALA A 21 -8.56 -19.15 48.49
N PRO A 22 -8.13 -17.87 48.49
CA PRO A 22 -6.76 -17.50 48.24
C PRO A 22 -5.82 -18.12 49.27
N THR A 23 -4.72 -18.65 48.80
CA THR A 23 -3.59 -19.10 49.64
C THR A 23 -2.95 -17.85 50.26
N PRO A 24 -2.60 -17.84 51.59
CA PRO A 24 -2.20 -16.63 52.32
C PRO A 24 -0.83 -16.00 51.93
N ASP A 25 -0.14 -16.54 50.92
CA ASP A 25 1.20 -16.08 50.50
C ASP A 25 1.28 -15.86 48.95
N ALA A 26 0.16 -15.55 48.26
CA ALA A 26 0.21 -15.27 46.85
C ALA A 26 0.66 -13.81 46.58
N ASP A 27 1.62 -13.61 45.69
CA ASP A 27 2.12 -12.29 45.30
C ASP A 27 0.99 -11.44 44.70
N PHE A 28 0.06 -12.09 43.94
CA PHE A 28 -1.10 -11.46 43.31
C PHE A 28 -2.36 -12.29 43.47
N VAL A 29 -3.48 -11.62 43.65
CA VAL A 29 -4.82 -12.20 43.52
C VAL A 29 -5.39 -11.69 42.18
N VAL A 30 -5.69 -12.61 41.27
CA VAL A 30 -6.30 -12.33 39.96
C VAL A 30 -7.75 -12.81 40.01
N GLU A 31 -8.68 -11.93 39.71
CA GLU A 31 -10.09 -12.22 39.57
C GLU A 31 -10.49 -12.01 38.10
N VAL A 32 -11.06 -13.04 37.48
CA VAL A 32 -11.59 -12.98 36.12
C VAL A 32 -13.07 -12.65 36.23
N GLY A 33 -13.47 -11.53 35.66
CA GLY A 33 -14.85 -11.07 35.56
C GLY A 33 -15.56 -11.60 34.31
N ASP A 34 -16.17 -10.69 33.58
CA ASP A 34 -16.90 -11.06 32.36
C ASP A 34 -15.93 -11.51 31.27
N VAL A 35 -16.23 -12.68 30.70
CA VAL A 35 -15.52 -13.24 29.54
C VAL A 35 -16.47 -13.28 28.36
N THR A 36 -16.03 -12.77 27.23
CA THR A 36 -16.77 -12.84 25.97
C THR A 36 -16.01 -13.69 24.95
N ARG A 37 -16.36 -13.62 23.69
CA ARG A 37 -15.63 -14.33 22.61
C ARG A 37 -14.30 -13.68 22.28
N SER A 38 -14.18 -12.38 22.55
CA SER A 38 -13.00 -11.57 22.13
C SER A 38 -12.44 -10.69 23.25
N THR A 39 -13.04 -10.73 24.44
CA THR A 39 -12.62 -9.90 25.57
C THR A 39 -12.65 -10.67 26.89
N VAL A 40 -11.88 -10.18 27.86
CA VAL A 40 -11.94 -10.59 29.26
C VAL A 40 -11.81 -9.37 30.16
N THR A 41 -12.62 -9.29 31.21
CA THR A 41 -12.47 -8.27 32.26
C THR A 41 -11.73 -8.86 33.44
N LEU A 42 -10.69 -8.18 33.91
CA LEU A 42 -9.81 -8.65 34.96
C LEU A 42 -9.69 -7.63 36.10
N SER A 43 -9.58 -8.15 37.32
CA SER A 43 -9.14 -7.37 38.47
C SER A 43 -7.91 -8.04 39.10
N VAL A 44 -6.90 -7.24 39.41
CA VAL A 44 -5.66 -7.72 40.02
C VAL A 44 -5.36 -6.96 41.29
N THR A 45 -5.14 -7.70 42.38
CA THR A 45 -4.77 -7.14 43.69
C THR A 45 -3.36 -7.65 44.04
N PRO A 46 -2.33 -6.78 44.01
CA PRO A 46 -0.99 -7.13 44.46
C PRO A 46 -0.92 -7.23 46.00
N SER A 47 0.01 -8.00 46.51
CA SER A 47 0.37 -7.96 47.93
C SER A 47 0.94 -6.59 48.32
N ALA A 48 0.83 -6.20 49.60
CA ALA A 48 1.19 -4.85 50.02
C ALA A 48 2.68 -4.47 49.88
N GLU A 49 3.54 -5.41 49.53
CA GLU A 49 4.97 -5.21 49.33
C GLU A 49 5.32 -4.98 47.86
N ILE A 50 4.38 -5.20 46.92
CA ILE A 50 4.60 -5.07 45.49
C ILE A 50 4.16 -3.68 45.03
N GLY A 51 5.08 -2.96 44.39
CA GLY A 51 4.80 -1.65 43.78
C GLY A 51 4.34 -1.80 42.33
N ASN A 52 5.25 -1.87 41.42
CA ASN A 52 5.02 -1.99 39.98
C ASN A 52 4.90 -3.46 39.55
N TYR A 53 4.07 -3.75 38.57
CA TYR A 53 3.93 -5.10 38.01
C TYR A 53 3.43 -5.04 36.56
N ILE A 54 3.61 -6.15 35.85
CA ILE A 54 3.07 -6.36 34.51
C ILE A 54 1.90 -7.33 34.61
N CYS A 55 0.79 -7.01 33.94
CA CYS A 55 -0.35 -7.89 33.73
C CYS A 55 -0.63 -8.01 32.25
N VAL A 56 -0.46 -9.21 31.67
CA VAL A 56 -0.72 -9.50 30.26
C VAL A 56 -1.57 -10.74 30.12
N VAL A 57 -2.16 -10.91 28.94
CA VAL A 57 -2.98 -12.08 28.57
C VAL A 57 -2.33 -12.77 27.38
N GLU A 58 -1.93 -14.04 27.61
CA GLU A 58 -1.22 -14.83 26.60
C GLU A 58 -1.94 -16.16 26.33
N GLU A 59 -1.87 -16.63 25.09
CA GLU A 59 -2.43 -17.93 24.75
C GLU A 59 -1.74 -19.05 25.55
N ARG A 60 -2.56 -19.96 26.06
CA ARG A 60 -2.06 -21.13 26.79
C ARG A 60 -1.03 -21.91 26.00
N SER A 61 -1.24 -22.07 24.69
CA SER A 61 -0.34 -22.78 23.77
C SER A 61 1.06 -22.21 23.79
N VAL A 62 1.21 -20.89 23.80
CA VAL A 62 2.50 -20.18 23.84
C VAL A 62 3.15 -20.35 25.19
N VAL A 63 2.39 -20.16 26.28
CA VAL A 63 2.92 -20.25 27.66
C VAL A 63 3.41 -21.65 27.99
N GLU A 64 2.69 -22.71 27.54
CA GLU A 64 3.03 -24.10 27.83
C GLU A 64 4.17 -24.67 26.96
N GLU A 65 4.66 -23.96 25.96
CA GLU A 65 5.93 -24.31 25.29
C GLU A 65 7.14 -24.24 26.22
N PHE A 66 7.04 -23.46 27.30
CA PHE A 66 8.11 -23.24 28.24
C PHE A 66 7.93 -24.07 29.53
N THR A 67 8.96 -24.79 29.93
CA THR A 67 8.97 -25.59 31.18
C THR A 67 9.32 -24.81 32.45
N GLN A 68 9.75 -23.55 32.31
CA GLN A 68 10.17 -22.70 33.43
C GLN A 68 9.62 -21.27 33.24
N ASP A 69 9.06 -20.72 34.29
CA ASP A 69 8.42 -19.39 34.30
C ASP A 69 9.34 -18.25 33.87
N LYS A 70 10.62 -18.34 34.15
CA LYS A 70 11.62 -17.33 33.71
C LYS A 70 11.69 -17.17 32.20
N PHE A 71 11.39 -18.24 31.42
CA PHE A 71 11.38 -18.16 29.95
C PHE A 71 10.05 -17.54 29.47
N VAL A 72 8.94 -17.81 30.14
CA VAL A 72 7.67 -17.12 29.87
C VAL A 72 7.81 -15.62 30.11
N ILE A 73 8.39 -15.22 31.26
CA ILE A 73 8.66 -13.80 31.56
C ILE A 73 9.58 -13.18 30.50
N ALA A 74 10.62 -13.90 30.06
CA ALA A 74 11.51 -13.41 29.00
C ALA A 74 10.79 -13.23 27.66
N THR A 75 9.85 -14.12 27.33
CA THR A 75 9.00 -13.98 26.12
C THR A 75 8.11 -12.76 26.22
N VAL A 76 7.43 -12.54 27.35
CA VAL A 76 6.64 -11.32 27.58
C VAL A 76 7.48 -10.06 27.40
N PHE A 77 8.69 -10.01 27.95
CA PHE A 77 9.59 -8.88 27.75
C PHE A 77 10.05 -8.73 26.29
N GLN A 78 10.22 -9.84 25.55
CA GLN A 78 10.55 -9.78 24.13
C GLN A 78 9.38 -9.21 23.33
N GLU A 79 8.15 -9.65 23.58
CA GLU A 79 6.94 -9.15 22.94
C GLU A 79 6.72 -7.66 23.24
N LEU A 80 6.90 -7.24 24.49
CA LEU A 80 6.88 -5.81 24.85
C LEU A 80 8.00 -5.02 24.16
N THR A 81 9.16 -5.63 23.93
CA THR A 81 10.27 -5.02 23.20
C THR A 81 9.91 -4.86 21.71
N ASP A 82 9.33 -5.90 21.11
CA ASP A 82 8.92 -5.88 19.71
C ASP A 82 7.73 -4.91 19.50
N GLU A 83 6.81 -4.85 20.45
CA GLU A 83 5.72 -3.87 20.43
C GLU A 83 6.25 -2.44 20.63
N ALA A 84 7.19 -2.22 21.54
CA ALA A 84 7.88 -0.94 21.68
C ALA A 84 8.56 -0.54 20.36
N ALA A 85 9.32 -1.47 19.77
CA ALA A 85 10.01 -1.23 18.50
C ALA A 85 9.02 -0.90 17.36
N SER A 86 7.86 -1.57 17.31
CA SER A 86 6.80 -1.26 16.33
C SER A 86 6.23 0.16 16.47
N LYS A 87 6.35 0.73 17.66
CA LYS A 87 5.95 2.11 18.01
C LYS A 87 7.12 3.09 17.99
N GLY A 88 8.31 2.64 17.57
CA GLY A 88 9.54 3.44 17.56
C GLY A 88 10.11 3.76 18.95
N LEU A 89 9.73 2.99 19.99
CA LEU A 89 10.16 3.16 21.36
C LEU A 89 11.22 2.13 21.76
N THR A 90 12.05 2.46 22.72
CA THR A 90 12.81 1.46 23.49
C THR A 90 11.90 0.80 24.52
N LEU A 91 12.25 -0.39 24.99
CA LEU A 91 11.50 -1.05 26.05
C LEU A 91 11.41 -0.18 27.32
N GLU A 92 12.46 0.56 27.68
CA GLU A 92 12.51 1.44 28.85
C GLU A 92 11.48 2.59 28.72
N GLU A 93 11.29 3.12 27.53
CA GLU A 93 10.29 4.17 27.23
C GLU A 93 8.87 3.62 27.17
N TYR A 94 8.71 2.37 26.75
CA TYR A 94 7.38 1.74 26.60
C TYR A 94 6.84 1.17 27.94
N LEU A 95 7.70 0.59 28.79
CA LEU A 95 7.31 -0.04 30.05
C LEU A 95 6.38 0.83 30.92
N PRO A 96 6.60 2.15 31.11
CA PRO A 96 5.69 2.98 31.89
C PRO A 96 4.25 3.01 31.39
N THR A 97 4.00 2.66 30.13
CA THR A 97 2.66 2.64 29.53
C THR A 97 1.90 1.33 29.75
N VAL A 98 2.62 0.26 30.13
CA VAL A 98 2.10 -1.10 30.31
C VAL A 98 2.32 -1.65 31.71
N VAL A 99 2.97 -0.89 32.57
CA VAL A 99 3.22 -1.24 33.98
C VAL A 99 2.09 -0.72 34.84
N ASP A 100 1.49 -1.61 35.59
CA ASP A 100 0.44 -1.30 36.56
C ASP A 100 1.02 -1.05 37.96
N ASN A 101 0.29 -0.26 38.78
CA ASN A 101 0.64 0.01 40.15
C ASN A 101 -0.60 0.02 41.04
N GLY A 102 -0.55 -0.73 42.15
CA GLY A 102 -1.67 -0.87 43.05
C GLY A 102 -2.78 -1.80 42.51
N ILE A 103 -4.00 -1.62 42.97
CA ILE A 103 -5.13 -2.47 42.56
C ILE A 103 -5.65 -1.97 41.20
N ILE A 104 -5.80 -2.86 40.25
CA ILE A 104 -6.59 -2.62 39.03
C ILE A 104 -7.94 -3.34 39.16
N GLU A 105 -9.00 -2.67 38.79
CA GLU A 105 -10.39 -3.17 38.89
C GLU A 105 -11.04 -3.06 37.51
N ASP A 106 -11.69 -4.15 37.08
CA ASP A 106 -12.52 -4.22 35.86
C ASP A 106 -11.85 -3.73 34.58
N VAL A 107 -10.54 -4.02 34.42
CA VAL A 107 -9.81 -3.72 33.19
C VAL A 107 -10.14 -4.74 32.12
N THR A 108 -10.51 -4.26 30.93
CA THR A 108 -10.89 -5.12 29.81
C THR A 108 -9.71 -5.32 28.85
N PHE A 109 -9.34 -6.57 28.60
CA PHE A 109 -8.44 -6.98 27.53
C PHE A 109 -9.30 -7.42 26.33
N SER A 110 -8.93 -6.96 25.14
CA SER A 110 -9.67 -7.19 23.90
C SER A 110 -8.77 -7.74 22.79
N GLY A 111 -9.39 -8.17 21.69
CA GLY A 111 -8.65 -8.75 20.56
C GLY A 111 -8.29 -10.24 20.76
N LEU A 112 -8.94 -10.90 21.72
CA LEU A 112 -8.73 -12.32 21.97
C LEU A 112 -9.43 -13.19 20.92
N THR A 113 -8.85 -14.35 20.63
CA THR A 113 -9.42 -15.38 19.75
C THR A 113 -10.52 -16.13 20.49
N LEU A 114 -11.63 -16.40 19.82
CA LEU A 114 -12.76 -17.15 20.38
C LEU A 114 -12.39 -18.60 20.68
N ASP A 115 -13.06 -19.22 21.64
CA ASP A 115 -12.90 -20.64 22.06
C ASP A 115 -11.45 -21.02 22.42
N THR A 116 -10.65 -20.04 22.84
CA THR A 116 -9.21 -20.19 23.08
C THR A 116 -8.89 -20.06 24.56
N GLU A 117 -8.00 -20.92 25.05
CA GLU A 117 -7.53 -20.87 26.44
C GLU A 117 -6.36 -19.88 26.56
N TYR A 118 -6.47 -19.00 27.54
CA TYR A 118 -5.50 -17.95 27.84
C TYR A 118 -5.04 -18.04 29.30
N TYR A 119 -3.81 -17.64 29.55
CA TYR A 119 -3.33 -17.31 30.87
C TYR A 119 -3.33 -15.79 31.07
N VAL A 120 -3.87 -15.33 32.18
CA VAL A 120 -3.51 -14.05 32.75
C VAL A 120 -2.16 -14.27 33.44
N LEU A 121 -1.14 -13.54 33.00
CA LEU A 121 0.22 -13.59 33.53
C LEU A 121 0.49 -12.31 34.32
N VAL A 122 0.87 -12.45 35.59
CA VAL A 122 1.17 -11.28 36.44
C VAL A 122 2.49 -11.53 37.16
N PHE A 123 3.39 -10.57 37.14
CA PHE A 123 4.64 -10.58 37.89
C PHE A 123 5.10 -9.18 38.26
N GLY A 124 5.68 -9.03 39.46
CA GLY A 124 6.17 -7.77 40.02
C GLY A 124 7.49 -7.36 39.42
N LEU A 125 7.73 -6.05 39.36
CA LEU A 125 8.97 -5.43 38.91
C LEU A 125 9.68 -4.73 40.09
N ASP A 126 10.99 -4.80 40.09
CA ASP A 126 11.84 -4.02 40.97
C ASP A 126 12.11 -2.59 40.45
N GLU A 127 12.95 -1.83 41.15
CA GLU A 127 13.32 -0.47 40.76
C GLU A 127 14.15 -0.38 39.45
N ASN A 128 14.66 -1.52 38.95
CA ASN A 128 15.38 -1.62 37.68
C ASN A 128 14.49 -2.19 36.55
N ASN A 129 13.19 -2.34 36.79
CA ASN A 129 12.24 -2.98 35.89
C ASN A 129 12.56 -4.47 35.58
N GLU A 130 13.24 -5.15 36.52
CA GLU A 130 13.49 -6.59 36.44
C GLU A 130 12.39 -7.35 37.22
N ALA A 131 12.00 -8.53 36.72
CA ALA A 131 11.00 -9.36 37.39
C ALA A 131 11.52 -9.79 38.81
N CYS A 132 10.78 -9.44 39.84
CA CYS A 132 11.17 -9.66 41.25
C CYS A 132 10.25 -10.60 42.04
N THR A 133 9.16 -11.08 41.45
CA THR A 133 8.21 -12.04 42.06
C THR A 133 8.16 -13.34 41.26
N HIS A 134 7.40 -14.32 41.77
CA HIS A 134 7.02 -15.49 40.98
C HIS A 134 5.98 -15.08 39.93
N LEU A 135 5.93 -15.80 38.83
CA LEU A 135 4.89 -15.63 37.81
C LEU A 135 3.56 -16.20 38.31
N THR A 136 2.60 -15.36 38.53
CA THR A 136 1.22 -15.75 38.78
C THR A 136 0.53 -16.03 37.45
N LYS A 137 -0.10 -17.24 37.33
CA LYS A 137 -0.84 -17.68 36.15
C LYS A 137 -2.28 -17.95 36.50
N HIS A 138 -3.23 -17.32 35.83
CA HIS A 138 -4.64 -17.61 35.99
C HIS A 138 -5.24 -17.99 34.64
N LEU A 139 -5.75 -19.24 34.56
CA LEU A 139 -6.31 -19.78 33.30
C LEU A 139 -7.76 -19.32 33.15
N PHE A 140 -8.10 -18.86 31.96
CA PHE A 140 -9.49 -18.68 31.54
C PHE A 140 -9.65 -19.14 30.09
N LYS A 141 -10.88 -19.18 29.61
CA LYS A 141 -11.19 -19.54 28.23
C LYS A 141 -12.22 -18.57 27.68
N THR A 142 -11.94 -17.98 26.51
CA THR A 142 -12.92 -17.16 25.77
C THR A 142 -14.14 -18.00 25.38
N LEU A 143 -15.28 -17.38 25.21
CA LEU A 143 -16.50 -18.08 24.84
C LEU A 143 -16.38 -18.63 23.42
N ALA A 144 -16.90 -19.82 23.22
CA ALA A 144 -17.12 -20.38 21.90
C ALA A 144 -18.39 -19.76 21.28
N VAL A 145 -18.47 -19.79 19.96
CA VAL A 145 -19.76 -19.56 19.28
C VAL A 145 -20.64 -20.79 19.52
N GLU A 146 -21.89 -20.56 19.89
CA GLU A 146 -22.86 -21.66 19.94
C GLU A 146 -23.02 -22.22 18.52
N LYS A 147 -22.60 -23.48 18.34
CA LYS A 147 -22.60 -24.11 17.03
C LYS A 147 -24.03 -24.45 16.61
N SER A 148 -24.43 -23.96 15.45
CA SER A 148 -25.72 -24.29 14.84
C SER A 148 -25.58 -25.57 14.03
N GLU A 149 -26.58 -26.46 14.15
CA GLU A 149 -26.70 -27.70 13.34
C GLU A 149 -27.33 -27.41 11.94
N CYS A 150 -27.40 -26.14 11.52
CA CYS A 150 -27.94 -25.80 10.22
C CYS A 150 -27.10 -26.40 9.10
N SER A 151 -27.77 -27.11 8.20
CA SER A 151 -27.19 -27.63 6.95
C SER A 151 -27.69 -26.83 5.76
N PHE A 152 -26.91 -26.80 4.69
CA PHE A 152 -27.23 -26.06 3.46
C PHE A 152 -27.37 -27.06 2.31
N ASP A 153 -28.54 -27.05 1.67
CA ASP A 153 -28.74 -27.74 0.38
C ASP A 153 -28.33 -26.77 -0.74
N ILE A 154 -27.32 -27.16 -1.52
CA ILE A 154 -26.70 -26.34 -2.55
C ILE A 154 -26.94 -27.01 -3.90
N ALA A 155 -27.71 -26.35 -4.77
CA ALA A 155 -27.93 -26.81 -6.13
C ALA A 155 -27.38 -25.78 -7.14
N THR A 156 -26.83 -26.27 -8.24
CA THR A 156 -26.26 -25.42 -9.30
C THR A 156 -26.89 -25.72 -10.64
N ASP A 157 -27.17 -24.69 -11.41
CA ASP A 157 -27.58 -24.76 -12.82
C ASP A 157 -26.56 -23.96 -13.64
N VAL A 158 -25.75 -24.68 -14.44
CA VAL A 158 -24.65 -24.09 -15.23
C VAL A 158 -25.12 -23.96 -16.68
N VAL A 159 -25.03 -22.73 -17.17
CA VAL A 159 -25.29 -22.42 -18.58
C VAL A 159 -24.09 -21.65 -19.12
N ASP A 160 -23.39 -22.22 -20.08
CA ASP A 160 -22.16 -21.68 -20.61
C ASP A 160 -21.13 -21.42 -19.48
N ASN A 161 -20.56 -20.25 -19.35
CA ASN A 161 -19.68 -19.82 -18.27
C ASN A 161 -20.40 -19.02 -17.17
N SER A 162 -21.68 -19.28 -17.00
CA SER A 162 -22.50 -18.70 -15.94
C SER A 162 -23.10 -19.77 -15.07
N VAL A 163 -23.39 -19.46 -13.82
CA VAL A 163 -24.02 -20.39 -12.87
C VAL A 163 -25.11 -19.67 -12.09
N THR A 164 -26.21 -20.40 -11.89
CA THR A 164 -27.23 -20.07 -10.89
C THR A 164 -27.03 -20.99 -9.70
N ILE A 165 -26.72 -20.45 -8.54
CA ILE A 165 -26.50 -21.17 -7.29
C ILE A 165 -27.75 -20.98 -6.44
N SER A 166 -28.46 -22.08 -6.13
CA SER A 166 -29.60 -22.09 -5.23
C SER A 166 -29.16 -22.65 -3.88
N VAL A 167 -29.33 -21.87 -2.81
CA VAL A 167 -28.98 -22.27 -1.45
C VAL A 167 -30.25 -22.32 -0.61
N SER A 168 -30.45 -23.44 0.11
CA SER A 168 -31.58 -23.65 1.00
C SER A 168 -31.07 -24.10 2.36
N PRO A 169 -30.98 -23.19 3.36
CA PRO A 169 -30.61 -23.54 4.72
C PRO A 169 -31.75 -24.33 5.39
N SER A 170 -31.41 -25.31 6.23
CA SER A 170 -32.40 -26.04 7.05
C SER A 170 -33.03 -25.17 8.12
N ASP A 171 -32.32 -24.14 8.59
CA ASP A 171 -32.82 -23.06 9.44
C ASP A 171 -32.95 -21.80 8.60
N GLN A 172 -34.20 -21.36 8.37
CA GLN A 172 -34.54 -20.23 7.51
C GLN A 172 -34.26 -18.86 8.15
N GLU A 173 -34.07 -18.83 9.48
CA GLU A 173 -33.80 -17.61 10.23
C GLU A 173 -32.31 -17.35 10.40
N LEU A 174 -31.44 -18.34 10.12
CA LEU A 174 -30.01 -18.21 10.22
C LEU A 174 -29.47 -17.32 9.10
N TYR A 175 -28.57 -16.39 9.44
CA TYR A 175 -27.79 -15.65 8.47
C TYR A 175 -26.68 -16.53 7.91
N TRP A 176 -26.31 -16.31 6.65
CA TRP A 176 -25.24 -17.05 6.00
C TRP A 176 -24.56 -16.23 4.89
N TYR A 177 -23.32 -16.59 4.61
CA TYR A 177 -22.52 -16.03 3.52
C TYR A 177 -22.08 -17.13 2.57
N LEU A 178 -21.92 -16.76 1.30
CA LEU A 178 -21.42 -17.64 0.25
C LEU A 178 -20.25 -16.99 -0.47
N CYS A 179 -19.17 -17.73 -0.67
CA CYS A 179 -18.15 -17.37 -1.66
C CYS A 179 -18.00 -18.49 -2.69
N THR A 180 -17.65 -18.12 -3.92
CA THR A 180 -17.31 -19.06 -4.99
C THR A 180 -16.02 -18.63 -5.67
N MET A 181 -15.17 -19.59 -5.98
CA MET A 181 -13.84 -19.33 -6.54
C MET A 181 -13.36 -20.52 -7.36
N PRO A 182 -12.41 -20.32 -8.31
CA PRO A 182 -11.74 -21.42 -8.97
C PRO A 182 -11.13 -22.40 -7.94
N LYS A 183 -11.28 -23.69 -8.20
CA LYS A 183 -10.70 -24.75 -7.36
C LYS A 183 -9.20 -24.57 -7.18
N SER A 184 -8.48 -24.12 -8.21
CA SER A 184 -7.05 -23.84 -8.16
C SER A 184 -6.70 -22.77 -7.12
N THR A 185 -7.53 -21.71 -7.00
CA THR A 185 -7.38 -20.68 -5.97
C THR A 185 -7.55 -21.27 -4.57
N TYR A 186 -8.60 -22.07 -4.35
CA TYR A 186 -8.79 -22.73 -3.07
C TYR A 186 -7.62 -23.65 -2.72
N GLU A 187 -7.17 -24.51 -3.66
CA GLU A 187 -6.07 -25.43 -3.45
C GLU A 187 -4.74 -24.71 -3.20
N TYR A 188 -4.52 -23.54 -3.81
CA TYR A 188 -3.33 -22.74 -3.57
C TYR A 188 -3.19 -22.31 -2.10
N TYR A 189 -4.28 -21.94 -1.44
CA TYR A 189 -4.24 -21.43 -0.07
C TYR A 189 -4.46 -22.53 1.00
N VAL A 190 -5.26 -23.56 0.72
CA VAL A 190 -5.72 -24.53 1.72
C VAL A 190 -4.91 -25.82 1.66
N THR A 191 -4.19 -26.12 0.55
CA THR A 191 -3.34 -27.28 0.45
C THR A 191 -1.86 -26.93 0.55
N ASP A 192 -1.03 -27.86 1.03
CA ASP A 192 0.40 -27.68 1.29
C ASP A 192 1.28 -27.53 0.01
N ALA A 193 0.67 -27.28 -1.15
CA ALA A 193 1.36 -27.23 -2.44
C ALA A 193 2.46 -26.13 -2.53
N ASN A 194 2.37 -25.10 -1.67
CA ASN A 194 3.27 -23.94 -1.70
C ASN A 194 3.94 -23.63 -0.34
N GLY A 195 3.88 -24.55 0.64
CA GLY A 195 4.41 -24.30 1.99
C GLY A 195 3.58 -23.31 2.83
N TYR A 196 2.42 -22.90 2.33
CA TYR A 196 1.44 -22.07 3.03
C TYR A 196 0.15 -22.87 3.17
N GLN A 197 -0.18 -23.30 4.39
CA GLN A 197 -1.41 -24.03 4.64
C GLN A 197 -2.30 -23.19 5.56
N MET A 198 -3.37 -22.64 4.98
CA MET A 198 -4.45 -22.04 5.77
C MET A 198 -5.45 -23.13 6.17
N SER A 199 -6.03 -23.04 7.36
CA SER A 199 -7.23 -23.84 7.67
C SER A 199 -8.40 -23.38 6.79
N GLU A 200 -9.33 -24.27 6.47
CA GLU A 200 -10.51 -23.93 5.65
C GLU A 200 -11.35 -22.82 6.31
N GLY A 201 -11.45 -22.82 7.66
CA GLY A 201 -12.14 -21.77 8.41
C GLY A 201 -11.50 -20.41 8.24
N TYR A 202 -10.17 -20.34 8.45
CA TYR A 202 -9.43 -19.09 8.29
C TYR A 202 -9.48 -18.57 6.83
N PHE A 203 -9.37 -19.48 5.85
CA PHE A 203 -9.50 -19.15 4.45
C PHE A 203 -10.87 -18.55 4.11
N TYR A 204 -11.95 -19.13 4.63
CA TYR A 204 -13.30 -18.63 4.43
C TYR A 204 -13.51 -17.25 5.06
N GLU A 205 -13.03 -17.04 6.28
CA GLU A 205 -13.05 -15.73 6.96
C GLU A 205 -12.23 -14.68 6.19
N TYR A 206 -11.06 -15.06 5.70
CA TYR A 206 -10.22 -14.19 4.89
C TYR A 206 -10.96 -13.69 3.64
N PHE A 207 -11.63 -14.59 2.89
CA PHE A 207 -12.41 -14.19 1.71
C PHE A 207 -13.60 -13.31 2.08
N PHE A 208 -14.29 -13.61 3.16
CA PHE A 208 -15.37 -12.77 3.66
C PHE A 208 -14.90 -11.34 3.97
N GLN A 209 -13.75 -11.20 4.62
CA GLN A 209 -13.15 -9.88 4.87
C GLN A 209 -12.69 -9.17 3.60
N GLN A 210 -12.16 -9.91 2.63
CA GLN A 210 -11.78 -9.33 1.32
C GLN A 210 -13.00 -8.79 0.58
N ASP A 211 -14.13 -9.50 0.58
CA ASP A 211 -15.36 -9.02 -0.02
C ASP A 211 -15.86 -7.75 0.69
N ILE A 212 -15.89 -7.74 2.01
CA ILE A 212 -16.25 -6.55 2.80
C ILE A 212 -15.35 -5.35 2.41
N ASN A 213 -14.02 -5.55 2.34
CA ASN A 213 -13.07 -4.50 2.01
C ASN A 213 -13.24 -4.00 0.56
N SER A 214 -13.56 -4.89 -0.37
CA SER A 214 -13.84 -4.53 -1.76
C SER A 214 -15.06 -3.61 -1.88
N TYR A 215 -16.14 -3.94 -1.20
CA TYR A 215 -17.33 -3.07 -1.16
C TYR A 215 -17.07 -1.73 -0.45
N ARG A 216 -16.30 -1.72 0.64
CA ARG A 216 -15.87 -0.47 1.31
C ARG A 216 -15.02 0.39 0.38
N GLY A 217 -14.08 -0.20 -0.33
CA GLY A 217 -13.25 0.48 -1.34
C GLY A 217 -14.10 1.08 -2.47
N ALA A 218 -15.23 0.47 -2.81
CA ALA A 218 -16.21 0.98 -3.76
C ALA A 218 -17.16 2.04 -3.17
N GLY A 219 -17.04 2.37 -1.88
CA GLY A 219 -17.80 3.43 -1.22
C GLY A 219 -19.14 3.00 -0.62
N TYR A 220 -19.37 1.70 -0.45
CA TYR A 220 -20.58 1.19 0.21
C TYR A 220 -20.48 1.34 1.74
N SER A 221 -21.61 1.66 2.37
CA SER A 221 -21.73 1.66 3.85
C SER A 221 -21.82 0.23 4.40
N ASP A 222 -21.48 0.03 5.68
CA ASP A 222 -21.57 -1.29 6.33
C ASP A 222 -22.96 -1.91 6.23
N ALA A 223 -24.03 -1.12 6.32
CA ALA A 223 -25.39 -1.61 6.16
C ALA A 223 -25.66 -2.15 4.74
N GLN A 224 -25.16 -1.45 3.71
CA GLN A 224 -25.26 -1.90 2.31
C GLN A 224 -24.41 -3.13 2.03
N ILE A 225 -23.24 -3.24 2.68
CA ILE A 225 -22.37 -4.41 2.58
C ILE A 225 -23.04 -5.65 3.19
N ILE A 226 -23.64 -5.50 4.37
CA ILE A 226 -24.41 -6.58 5.01
C ILE A 226 -25.57 -7.01 4.12
N GLU A 227 -26.34 -6.09 3.57
CA GLU A 227 -27.46 -6.40 2.65
C GLU A 227 -27.00 -7.11 1.37
N ALA A 228 -25.80 -6.79 0.87
CA ALA A 228 -25.27 -7.36 -0.36
C ALA A 228 -24.65 -8.76 -0.16
N LEU A 229 -23.95 -8.97 0.94
CA LEU A 229 -23.12 -10.17 1.16
C LEU A 229 -23.78 -11.22 2.07
N ILE A 230 -24.64 -10.79 3.01
CA ILE A 230 -25.21 -11.68 4.02
C ILE A 230 -26.66 -11.99 3.67
N HIS A 231 -26.95 -13.25 3.64
CA HIS A 231 -28.24 -13.77 3.18
C HIS A 231 -29.00 -14.44 4.34
N GLN A 232 -30.31 -14.57 4.18
CA GLN A 232 -31.19 -15.29 5.10
C GLN A 232 -32.24 -16.07 4.29
N GLY A 233 -32.63 -17.23 4.77
CA GLY A 233 -33.59 -18.10 4.06
C GLY A 233 -33.06 -18.62 2.72
N ASN A 234 -33.97 -19.07 1.88
CA ASN A 234 -33.64 -19.59 0.55
C ASN A 234 -33.24 -18.45 -0.40
N GLN A 235 -32.11 -18.60 -1.07
CA GLN A 235 -31.65 -17.62 -2.07
C GLN A 235 -31.26 -18.28 -3.36
N GLN A 236 -31.33 -17.48 -4.43
CA GLN A 236 -30.85 -17.83 -5.76
C GLN A 236 -29.87 -16.72 -6.21
N LEU A 237 -28.61 -17.09 -6.31
CA LEU A 237 -27.52 -16.17 -6.65
C LEU A 237 -27.01 -16.50 -8.05
N GLN A 238 -26.62 -15.48 -8.81
CA GLN A 238 -26.10 -15.66 -10.16
C GLN A 238 -24.68 -15.11 -10.26
N ALA A 239 -23.80 -15.89 -10.89
CA ALA A 239 -22.48 -15.44 -11.30
C ALA A 239 -22.31 -15.69 -12.80
N SER A 240 -21.75 -14.71 -13.50
CA SER A 240 -21.54 -14.74 -14.96
C SER A 240 -20.12 -14.24 -15.29
N GLY A 241 -19.65 -14.49 -16.51
CA GLY A 241 -18.30 -14.11 -16.94
C GLY A 241 -17.21 -14.92 -16.21
N LEU A 242 -17.54 -16.10 -15.74
CA LEU A 242 -16.61 -17.01 -15.08
C LEU A 242 -15.65 -17.60 -16.12
N ASN A 243 -14.43 -17.99 -15.68
CA ASN A 243 -13.50 -18.67 -16.57
C ASN A 243 -14.12 -19.94 -17.13
N GLU A 244 -14.07 -20.09 -18.45
CA GLU A 244 -14.64 -21.26 -19.14
C GLU A 244 -13.92 -22.56 -18.78
N ASN A 245 -14.64 -23.69 -18.83
CA ASN A 245 -14.12 -25.04 -18.57
C ASN A 245 -13.35 -25.17 -17.24
N THR A 246 -13.75 -24.37 -16.25
CA THR A 246 -13.07 -24.27 -14.96
C THR A 246 -13.92 -24.86 -13.84
N GLU A 247 -13.32 -25.72 -13.00
CA GLU A 247 -13.96 -26.21 -11.79
C GLU A 247 -13.91 -25.12 -10.70
N TYR A 248 -15.07 -24.83 -10.11
CA TYR A 248 -15.24 -23.87 -9.01
C TYR A 248 -15.71 -24.61 -7.76
N TYR A 249 -15.26 -24.13 -6.62
CA TYR A 249 -15.85 -24.46 -5.33
C TYR A 249 -16.85 -23.36 -4.89
N ILE A 250 -17.88 -23.82 -4.20
CA ILE A 250 -18.84 -23.01 -3.45
C ILE A 250 -18.63 -23.36 -1.99
N LEU A 251 -18.39 -22.34 -1.16
CA LEU A 251 -18.31 -22.48 0.29
C LEU A 251 -19.46 -21.68 0.89
N VAL A 252 -20.21 -22.31 1.80
CA VAL A 252 -21.34 -21.68 2.50
C VAL A 252 -21.24 -22.02 3.98
N ALA A 253 -21.37 -21.00 4.85
CA ALA A 253 -21.49 -21.21 6.28
C ALA A 253 -22.49 -20.24 6.90
N GLY A 254 -23.10 -20.67 8.00
CA GLY A 254 -23.99 -19.87 8.82
C GLY A 254 -23.22 -18.93 9.73
N LEU A 255 -23.82 -17.78 10.00
CA LEU A 255 -23.23 -16.67 10.73
C LEU A 255 -24.08 -16.27 11.93
N VAL A 256 -23.45 -15.98 13.05
CA VAL A 256 -24.03 -15.19 14.15
C VAL A 256 -23.61 -13.74 13.97
N MET A 257 -24.58 -12.85 14.11
CA MET A 257 -24.37 -11.39 14.07
C MET A 257 -24.87 -10.79 15.35
N ASP A 258 -23.97 -10.26 16.16
CA ASP A 258 -24.31 -9.59 17.42
C ASP A 258 -23.38 -8.41 17.73
N SER A 259 -23.40 -7.91 18.96
CA SER A 259 -22.58 -6.77 19.39
C SER A 259 -21.06 -7.04 19.37
N GLU A 260 -20.63 -8.30 19.33
CA GLU A 260 -19.23 -8.70 19.27
C GLU A 260 -18.75 -8.94 17.82
N GLY A 261 -19.63 -8.76 16.83
CA GLY A 261 -19.31 -8.85 15.40
C GLY A 261 -20.02 -10.00 14.70
N ILE A 262 -19.45 -10.39 13.57
CA ILE A 262 -19.96 -11.45 12.69
C ILE A 262 -18.98 -12.62 12.74
N VAL A 263 -19.47 -13.79 13.13
CA VAL A 263 -18.64 -15.00 13.23
C VAL A 263 -19.37 -16.24 12.68
N ILE A 264 -18.59 -17.19 12.17
CA ILE A 264 -19.08 -18.46 11.65
C ILE A 264 -19.62 -19.31 12.80
N CYS A 265 -20.82 -19.83 12.64
CA CYS A 265 -21.49 -20.68 13.65
C CYS A 265 -21.88 -22.08 13.14
N THR A 266 -21.55 -22.45 11.90
CA THR A 266 -21.77 -23.80 11.35
C THR A 266 -20.49 -24.38 10.82
N ASP A 267 -20.49 -25.67 10.46
CA ASP A 267 -19.47 -26.20 9.56
C ASP A 267 -19.57 -25.54 8.18
N ILE A 268 -18.45 -25.44 7.46
CA ILE A 268 -18.43 -24.95 6.09
C ILE A 268 -18.97 -26.04 5.17
N ASN A 269 -20.05 -25.73 4.48
CA ASN A 269 -20.62 -26.62 3.48
C ASN A 269 -20.00 -26.32 2.12
N LYS A 270 -19.47 -27.35 1.47
CA LYS A 270 -18.74 -27.23 0.20
C LYS A 270 -19.45 -27.98 -0.91
N ALA A 271 -19.64 -27.31 -2.04
CA ALA A 271 -20.10 -27.88 -3.29
C ALA A 271 -19.16 -27.50 -4.43
N SER A 272 -19.31 -28.12 -5.59
CA SER A 272 -18.55 -27.74 -6.78
C SER A 272 -19.41 -27.76 -8.02
N TYR A 273 -19.01 -27.00 -9.02
CA TYR A 273 -19.54 -27.03 -10.37
C TYR A 273 -18.41 -26.80 -11.36
N THR A 274 -18.64 -27.12 -12.63
CA THR A 274 -17.67 -26.82 -13.69
C THR A 274 -18.40 -26.00 -14.76
N THR A 275 -17.83 -24.85 -15.09
CA THR A 275 -18.33 -23.99 -16.17
C THR A 275 -18.12 -24.66 -17.52
N GLN A 276 -18.96 -24.30 -18.49
CA GLN A 276 -18.81 -24.71 -19.89
C GLN A 276 -18.05 -23.63 -20.69
N ASN A 277 -17.94 -23.81 -22.00
CA ASN A 277 -17.37 -22.78 -22.87
C ASN A 277 -18.16 -21.48 -22.72
N ALA A 278 -17.48 -20.34 -22.84
CA ALA A 278 -18.14 -19.04 -22.86
C ALA A 278 -19.17 -18.97 -23.99
N ALA A 279 -20.28 -18.29 -23.71
CA ALA A 279 -21.35 -18.10 -24.68
C ALA A 279 -20.82 -17.38 -25.92
N LYS A 280 -21.04 -17.94 -27.11
CA LYS A 280 -20.58 -17.30 -28.36
C LYS A 280 -21.40 -16.07 -28.68
N SER A 281 -20.70 -14.97 -28.92
CA SER A 281 -21.28 -13.73 -29.44
C SER A 281 -21.23 -13.73 -30.97
N THR A 282 -22.22 -13.05 -31.58
CA THR A 282 -22.23 -12.75 -33.02
C THR A 282 -21.52 -11.44 -33.34
N MET A 283 -20.89 -10.83 -32.39
CA MET A 283 -20.17 -9.57 -32.56
C MET A 283 -19.03 -9.73 -33.58
N THR A 284 -18.92 -8.78 -34.48
CA THR A 284 -17.86 -8.65 -35.47
C THR A 284 -17.19 -7.29 -35.34
N PHE A 285 -15.98 -7.13 -35.85
CA PHE A 285 -15.24 -5.90 -35.72
C PHE A 285 -14.81 -5.38 -37.11
N GLU A 286 -14.91 -4.05 -37.30
CA GLU A 286 -14.27 -3.32 -38.36
C GLU A 286 -13.09 -2.56 -37.79
N ILE A 287 -11.88 -2.76 -38.35
CA ILE A 287 -10.65 -2.11 -37.90
C ILE A 287 -10.11 -1.23 -39.02
N GLU A 288 -10.07 0.06 -38.77
CA GLU A 288 -9.49 1.07 -39.66
C GLU A 288 -8.18 1.60 -39.08
N VAL A 289 -7.18 1.83 -39.94
CA VAL A 289 -5.88 2.44 -39.58
C VAL A 289 -5.57 3.53 -40.59
N TRP A 290 -5.18 4.71 -40.11
CA TRP A 290 -4.81 5.85 -40.95
C TRP A 290 -3.78 6.73 -40.24
N ASP A 291 -3.27 7.77 -40.92
CA ASP A 291 -2.24 8.70 -40.41
C ASP A 291 -1.06 7.96 -39.76
N ILE A 292 -0.55 6.94 -40.47
CA ILE A 292 0.59 6.17 -40.03
C ILE A 292 1.84 7.05 -40.10
N GLY A 293 2.43 7.32 -38.93
CA GLY A 293 3.67 8.04 -38.75
C GLY A 293 4.87 7.12 -38.57
N GLN A 294 5.98 7.68 -38.10
CA GLN A 294 7.20 6.92 -37.76
C GLN A 294 7.01 6.11 -36.48
N MET A 295 6.42 6.71 -35.44
CA MET A 295 6.18 6.09 -34.14
C MET A 295 4.76 6.41 -33.63
N GLU A 296 3.80 6.48 -34.51
CA GLU A 296 2.40 6.68 -34.16
C GLU A 296 1.48 6.20 -35.28
N ALA A 297 0.24 5.88 -34.92
CA ALA A 297 -0.83 5.62 -35.88
C ALA A 297 -2.17 6.00 -35.29
N SER A 298 -3.09 6.43 -36.14
CA SER A 298 -4.50 6.56 -35.80
C SER A 298 -5.22 5.28 -36.17
N PHE A 299 -6.16 4.86 -35.33
CA PHE A 299 -7.01 3.71 -35.64
C PHE A 299 -8.39 3.82 -35.00
N ARG A 300 -9.31 3.05 -35.50
CA ARG A 300 -10.65 2.87 -34.95
C ARG A 300 -11.04 1.40 -35.03
N ILE A 301 -11.62 0.92 -33.93
CA ILE A 301 -12.25 -0.39 -33.85
C ILE A 301 -13.74 -0.14 -33.64
N THR A 302 -14.58 -0.66 -34.55
CA THR A 302 -16.05 -0.52 -34.51
C THR A 302 -16.65 -1.91 -34.35
N PRO A 303 -17.14 -2.28 -33.16
CA PRO A 303 -17.88 -3.52 -32.97
C PRO A 303 -19.29 -3.42 -33.56
N SER A 304 -19.84 -4.55 -34.02
CA SER A 304 -21.23 -4.61 -34.55
C SER A 304 -22.31 -4.52 -33.46
N ASN A 305 -21.92 -4.67 -32.19
CA ASN A 305 -22.75 -4.39 -31.02
C ASN A 305 -21.93 -3.69 -29.92
N ASN A 306 -22.59 -2.87 -29.11
CA ASN A 306 -21.93 -2.03 -28.10
C ASN A 306 -22.11 -2.57 -26.67
N ASN A 307 -22.61 -3.78 -26.49
CA ASN A 307 -22.96 -4.31 -25.17
C ASN A 307 -21.97 -5.37 -24.70
N ASP A 308 -21.43 -6.17 -25.64
CA ASP A 308 -20.53 -7.26 -25.33
C ASP A 308 -19.13 -6.71 -25.07
N LEU A 309 -18.42 -7.37 -24.16
CA LEU A 309 -17.02 -7.08 -23.83
C LEU A 309 -16.09 -7.63 -24.91
N TYR A 310 -15.01 -6.92 -25.15
CA TYR A 310 -13.96 -7.36 -26.04
C TYR A 310 -12.56 -6.87 -25.61
N CYS A 311 -11.54 -7.55 -26.10
CA CYS A 311 -10.16 -7.16 -25.96
C CYS A 311 -9.70 -6.42 -27.22
N ALA A 312 -9.07 -5.26 -27.06
CA ALA A 312 -8.43 -4.50 -28.13
C ALA A 312 -6.96 -4.23 -27.78
N LEU A 313 -6.02 -4.70 -28.63
CA LEU A 313 -4.59 -4.53 -28.40
C LEU A 313 -3.87 -4.13 -29.69
N VAL A 314 -2.79 -3.37 -29.50
CA VAL A 314 -1.83 -3.02 -30.56
C VAL A 314 -0.45 -3.46 -30.10
N GLN A 315 0.21 -4.32 -30.88
CA GLN A 315 1.55 -4.84 -30.54
C GLN A 315 2.40 -5.05 -31.81
N PRO A 316 3.74 -5.16 -31.66
CA PRO A 316 4.59 -5.56 -32.76
C PRO A 316 4.19 -6.92 -33.34
N TRP A 317 4.22 -7.04 -34.67
CA TRP A 317 3.85 -8.25 -35.38
C TRP A 317 5.09 -9.00 -35.90
N ASP A 318 5.09 -10.30 -35.75
CA ASP A 318 6.17 -11.19 -36.21
C ASP A 318 6.21 -11.41 -37.74
N GLY A 319 5.21 -10.90 -38.44
CA GLY A 319 5.08 -11.00 -39.89
C GLY A 319 4.46 -12.32 -40.39
N VAL A 320 4.11 -13.25 -39.49
CA VAL A 320 3.64 -14.60 -39.88
C VAL A 320 2.38 -15.07 -39.11
N SER A 321 2.25 -14.72 -37.85
CA SER A 321 1.13 -15.20 -37.00
C SER A 321 -0.22 -14.72 -37.51
N THR A 322 -1.19 -15.62 -37.53
CA THR A 322 -2.60 -15.35 -37.87
C THR A 322 -3.32 -14.68 -36.72
N ALA A 323 -4.49 -14.08 -36.98
CA ALA A 323 -5.33 -13.47 -35.94
C ALA A 323 -5.67 -14.46 -34.83
N ASP A 324 -5.97 -15.70 -35.18
CA ASP A 324 -6.35 -16.75 -34.23
C ASP A 324 -5.15 -17.19 -33.36
N GLU A 325 -3.97 -17.34 -33.95
CA GLU A 325 -2.75 -17.64 -33.19
C GLU A 325 -2.38 -16.51 -32.22
N VAL A 326 -2.47 -15.25 -32.67
CA VAL A 326 -2.22 -14.06 -31.82
C VAL A 326 -3.23 -13.99 -30.67
N MET A 327 -4.50 -14.21 -30.95
CA MET A 327 -5.55 -14.23 -29.90
C MET A 327 -5.24 -15.27 -28.81
N HIS A 328 -4.89 -16.50 -29.21
CA HIS A 328 -4.55 -17.54 -28.22
C HIS A 328 -3.25 -17.21 -27.45
N GLN A 329 -2.24 -16.64 -28.10
CA GLN A 329 -1.04 -16.18 -27.41
C GLN A 329 -1.35 -15.11 -26.35
N ILE A 330 -2.23 -14.14 -26.66
CA ILE A 330 -2.67 -13.12 -25.72
C ILE A 330 -3.39 -13.76 -24.53
N VAL A 331 -4.34 -14.66 -24.80
CA VAL A 331 -5.12 -15.32 -23.74
C VAL A 331 -4.22 -16.18 -22.85
N ASP A 332 -3.28 -16.92 -23.43
CA ASP A 332 -2.33 -17.75 -22.68
C ASP A 332 -1.36 -16.89 -21.84
N GLN A 333 -0.88 -15.78 -22.38
CA GLN A 333 0.05 -14.86 -21.70
C GLN A 333 -0.62 -14.18 -20.49
N TRP A 334 -1.82 -13.70 -20.67
CA TRP A 334 -2.52 -12.94 -19.61
C TRP A 334 -3.32 -13.83 -18.65
N GLY A 335 -3.68 -15.06 -19.04
CA GLY A 335 -4.36 -16.02 -18.19
C GLY A 335 -5.51 -15.43 -17.40
N GLY A 336 -5.46 -15.49 -16.08
CA GLY A 336 -6.50 -14.95 -15.21
C GLY A 336 -6.68 -13.42 -15.25
N TRP A 337 -5.73 -12.67 -15.83
CA TRP A 337 -5.82 -11.21 -16.00
C TRP A 337 -6.61 -10.81 -17.25
N MET A 338 -6.97 -11.75 -18.12
CA MET A 338 -7.73 -11.45 -19.35
C MET A 338 -9.05 -10.73 -19.10
N SER A 339 -9.74 -11.01 -18.01
CA SER A 339 -11.00 -10.33 -17.67
C SER A 339 -10.80 -8.84 -17.33
N ILE A 340 -9.60 -8.42 -16.98
CA ILE A 340 -9.24 -7.01 -16.76
C ILE A 340 -8.82 -6.37 -18.08
N MET A 341 -8.13 -7.13 -18.94
CA MET A 341 -7.65 -6.64 -20.25
C MET A 341 -8.75 -6.54 -21.30
N ALA A 342 -9.83 -7.28 -21.13
CA ALA A 342 -10.96 -7.35 -22.09
C ALA A 342 -12.17 -6.58 -21.54
N ASP A 343 -11.99 -5.29 -21.22
CA ASP A 343 -13.03 -4.42 -20.67
C ASP A 343 -13.58 -3.39 -21.67
N ASP A 344 -13.12 -3.43 -22.92
CA ASP A 344 -13.57 -2.54 -23.98
C ASP A 344 -15.03 -2.78 -24.35
N LYS A 345 -15.77 -1.70 -24.57
CA LYS A 345 -17.15 -1.68 -25.05
C LYS A 345 -17.37 -0.58 -26.07
N GLY A 346 -18.17 -0.87 -27.09
CA GLY A 346 -18.48 0.12 -28.11
C GLY A 346 -17.25 0.49 -28.95
N VAL A 347 -17.25 1.67 -29.55
CA VAL A 347 -16.17 2.10 -30.44
C VAL A 347 -14.95 2.54 -29.66
N VAL A 348 -13.80 1.96 -29.98
CA VAL A 348 -12.48 2.41 -29.51
C VAL A 348 -11.80 3.18 -30.64
N GLU A 349 -11.39 4.42 -30.37
CA GLU A 349 -10.73 5.28 -31.35
C GLU A 349 -9.55 6.00 -30.74
N HIS A 350 -8.43 5.92 -31.43
CA HIS A 350 -7.20 6.66 -31.16
C HIS A 350 -6.87 7.50 -32.38
N SER A 351 -7.04 8.82 -32.31
CA SER A 351 -6.80 9.72 -33.44
C SER A 351 -6.42 11.14 -33.07
N GLY A 352 -5.81 11.88 -33.93
CA GLY A 352 -5.37 13.25 -33.72
C GLY A 352 -4.39 13.41 -32.54
N SER A 353 -4.75 14.22 -31.56
CA SER A 353 -3.90 14.38 -30.36
C SER A 353 -3.87 13.15 -29.44
N LYS A 354 -4.72 12.16 -29.70
CA LYS A 354 -4.81 10.88 -29.00
C LYS A 354 -4.37 9.71 -29.89
N ALA A 355 -3.65 9.97 -31.00
CA ALA A 355 -3.07 8.91 -31.80
C ALA A 355 -2.23 8.00 -30.93
N MET A 356 -2.28 6.68 -31.20
CA MET A 356 -1.50 5.70 -30.48
C MET A 356 -0.02 5.93 -30.70
N LYS A 357 0.75 6.08 -29.62
CA LYS A 357 2.21 6.07 -29.67
C LYS A 357 2.71 4.65 -29.75
N LEU A 358 3.73 4.43 -30.57
CA LEU A 358 4.31 3.13 -30.88
C LEU A 358 5.81 3.16 -30.60
N PRO A 359 6.37 2.12 -29.99
CA PRO A 359 7.76 2.12 -29.53
C PRO A 359 8.81 2.11 -30.63
N ALA A 360 8.46 1.75 -31.88
CA ALA A 360 9.46 1.62 -32.95
C ALA A 360 8.98 2.12 -34.30
N ALA A 361 9.89 2.78 -35.04
CA ALA A 361 9.76 3.09 -36.45
C ALA A 361 10.13 1.87 -37.31
N ASP A 362 9.74 1.90 -38.59
CA ASP A 362 10.06 0.85 -39.60
C ASP A 362 9.69 -0.55 -39.12
N THR A 363 8.63 -0.67 -38.34
CA THR A 363 8.21 -1.91 -37.65
C THR A 363 6.80 -2.29 -38.04
N ASP A 364 6.58 -3.59 -38.23
CA ASP A 364 5.27 -4.15 -38.47
C ASP A 364 4.51 -4.30 -37.14
N TYR A 365 3.27 -3.83 -37.13
CA TYR A 365 2.36 -3.91 -35.99
C TYR A 365 1.06 -4.57 -36.39
N TYR A 366 0.35 -5.12 -35.43
CA TYR A 366 -1.05 -5.49 -35.58
C TYR A 366 -1.93 -4.73 -34.61
N ILE A 367 -3.19 -4.53 -35.00
CA ILE A 367 -4.31 -4.21 -34.14
C ILE A 367 -5.19 -5.44 -34.16
N ILE A 368 -5.53 -5.97 -32.99
CA ILE A 368 -6.42 -7.12 -32.86
C ILE A 368 -7.63 -6.75 -32.00
N ALA A 369 -8.79 -7.30 -32.36
CA ALA A 369 -10.02 -7.24 -31.56
C ALA A 369 -10.69 -8.61 -31.55
N PHE A 370 -11.09 -9.08 -30.40
CA PHE A 370 -11.87 -10.30 -30.21
C PHE A 370 -12.72 -10.21 -28.94
N GLY A 371 -13.93 -10.77 -29.00
CA GLY A 371 -14.82 -10.83 -27.85
C GLY A 371 -14.29 -11.78 -26.79
N TYR A 372 -14.36 -11.33 -25.54
CA TYR A 372 -13.94 -12.11 -24.37
C TYR A 372 -14.85 -11.82 -23.18
N ASP A 373 -15.35 -12.88 -22.54
CA ASP A 373 -16.13 -12.80 -21.29
C ASP A 373 -15.93 -14.10 -20.50
N GLY A 374 -14.82 -14.15 -19.74
CA GLY A 374 -14.35 -15.35 -19.03
C GLY A 374 -13.83 -16.47 -19.96
N GLY A 375 -13.89 -16.26 -21.26
CA GLY A 375 -13.43 -17.09 -22.36
C GLY A 375 -13.61 -16.37 -23.68
N ILE A 376 -13.07 -16.94 -24.75
CA ILE A 376 -13.17 -16.38 -26.10
C ILE A 376 -14.63 -16.50 -26.62
N THR A 377 -15.27 -15.37 -26.94
CA THR A 377 -16.68 -15.33 -27.39
C THR A 377 -16.83 -15.12 -28.89
N THR A 378 -15.82 -14.58 -29.60
CA THR A 378 -15.86 -14.37 -31.07
C THR A 378 -14.60 -14.89 -31.74
N ASP A 379 -14.60 -14.96 -33.07
CA ASP A 379 -13.37 -15.04 -33.87
C ASP A 379 -12.54 -13.77 -33.64
N ALA A 380 -11.22 -13.85 -33.93
CA ALA A 380 -10.30 -12.72 -33.86
C ALA A 380 -10.31 -11.93 -35.18
N TYR A 381 -10.30 -10.62 -35.05
CA TYR A 381 -10.17 -9.67 -36.17
C TYR A 381 -8.85 -8.93 -36.03
N MET A 382 -8.01 -8.99 -37.04
CA MET A 382 -6.68 -8.39 -37.00
C MET A 382 -6.43 -7.53 -38.23
N LYS A 383 -5.81 -6.36 -38.02
CA LYS A 383 -5.35 -5.45 -39.05
C LYS A 383 -3.86 -5.17 -38.84
N THR A 384 -3.04 -5.48 -39.85
CA THR A 384 -1.62 -5.19 -39.80
C THR A 384 -1.30 -3.88 -40.53
N PHE A 385 -0.27 -3.19 -40.07
CA PHE A 385 0.28 -2.00 -40.68
C PHE A 385 1.78 -1.89 -40.35
N ARG A 386 2.50 -1.04 -41.10
CA ARG A 386 3.91 -0.78 -40.83
C ARG A 386 4.13 0.69 -40.61
N THR A 387 4.85 1.05 -39.54
CA THR A 387 5.27 2.42 -39.28
C THR A 387 6.27 2.90 -40.36
N LEU A 388 6.30 4.22 -40.56
CA LEU A 388 7.26 4.80 -41.50
C LEU A 388 8.70 4.62 -41.02
N PRO A 389 9.68 4.59 -41.94
CA PRO A 389 11.09 4.51 -41.58
C PRO A 389 11.50 5.64 -40.65
N GLY A 390 12.20 5.29 -39.57
CA GLY A 390 12.85 6.23 -38.67
C GLY A 390 14.14 6.83 -39.24
N GLY A 391 14.74 7.71 -38.48
CA GLY A 391 16.04 8.27 -38.82
C GLY A 391 17.21 7.37 -38.43
N SER A 392 18.42 7.94 -38.54
CA SER A 392 19.67 7.27 -38.21
C SER A 392 20.31 7.95 -36.97
N VAL A 393 20.77 7.14 -36.03
CA VAL A 393 21.52 7.61 -34.88
C VAL A 393 22.77 8.42 -35.26
N GLU A 394 23.37 8.11 -36.42
CA GLU A 394 24.55 8.82 -36.95
C GLU A 394 24.23 10.28 -37.38
N GLU A 395 22.98 10.52 -37.83
CA GLU A 395 22.53 11.81 -38.34
C GLU A 395 21.79 12.66 -37.31
N VAL A 396 21.35 12.05 -36.20
CA VAL A 396 20.63 12.80 -35.16
C VAL A 396 21.48 13.89 -34.55
N THR A 397 20.84 15.02 -34.29
CA THR A 397 21.44 16.14 -33.58
C THR A 397 20.49 16.60 -32.46
N PHE A 398 21.07 17.13 -31.40
CA PHE A 398 20.31 17.67 -30.27
C PHE A 398 20.66 19.14 -30.04
N THR A 399 19.72 19.89 -29.54
CA THR A 399 19.93 21.22 -28.95
C THR A 399 19.35 21.26 -27.57
N ILE A 400 20.08 21.85 -26.64
CA ILE A 400 19.67 21.98 -25.24
C ILE A 400 19.54 23.46 -24.89
N THR A 401 18.46 23.82 -24.17
CA THR A 401 18.27 25.10 -23.57
C THR A 401 17.78 24.95 -22.14
N ALA A 402 18.27 25.83 -21.23
CA ALA A 402 17.82 25.85 -19.85
C ALA A 402 16.68 26.85 -19.65
N SER A 403 15.73 26.50 -18.78
CA SER A 403 14.67 27.38 -18.32
C SER A 403 14.36 27.13 -16.84
N ASN A 404 13.63 28.03 -16.19
CA ASN A 404 13.28 27.90 -14.77
C ASN A 404 14.50 27.67 -13.87
N ILE A 405 15.60 28.39 -14.16
CA ILE A 405 16.84 28.23 -13.40
C ILE A 405 16.62 28.73 -11.96
N SER A 406 17.06 27.91 -11.01
CA SER A 406 17.06 28.19 -9.57
C SER A 406 18.43 27.86 -8.98
N PRO A 407 18.69 28.15 -7.71
CA PRO A 407 19.95 27.75 -7.07
C PRO A 407 20.20 26.24 -7.06
N TYR A 408 19.14 25.43 -7.11
CA TYR A 408 19.19 23.99 -6.88
C TYR A 408 18.84 23.14 -8.10
N GLY A 409 18.50 23.77 -9.21
CA GLY A 409 18.11 23.04 -10.43
C GLY A 409 17.58 23.93 -11.53
N PHE A 410 17.24 23.31 -12.64
CA PHE A 410 16.65 23.96 -13.81
C PHE A 410 15.91 22.94 -14.68
N ASN A 411 15.09 23.44 -15.58
CA ASN A 411 14.49 22.61 -16.63
C ASN A 411 15.40 22.59 -17.85
N MET A 412 15.84 21.39 -18.23
CA MET A 412 16.60 21.12 -19.45
C MET A 412 15.64 20.80 -20.58
N ASN A 413 15.47 21.73 -21.51
CA ASN A 413 14.63 21.54 -22.70
C ASN A 413 15.50 20.99 -23.81
N ILE A 414 15.18 19.82 -24.29
CA ILE A 414 15.92 19.10 -25.32
C ILE A 414 15.08 19.09 -26.59
N ALA A 415 15.65 19.53 -27.70
CA ALA A 415 15.06 19.34 -29.01
C ALA A 415 15.92 18.34 -29.82
N SER A 416 15.29 17.25 -30.21
CA SER A 416 15.89 16.23 -31.09
C SER A 416 15.50 16.51 -32.53
N SER A 417 16.46 16.36 -33.46
CA SER A 417 16.18 16.44 -34.91
C SER A 417 15.40 15.24 -35.42
N ASP A 418 15.36 14.15 -34.65
CA ASP A 418 14.70 12.90 -35.00
C ASP A 418 13.95 12.32 -33.82
N PRO A 419 12.61 12.25 -33.88
CA PRO A 419 11.78 11.74 -32.80
C PRO A 419 11.83 10.21 -32.64
N THR A 420 12.48 9.49 -33.55
CA THR A 420 12.55 8.03 -33.53
C THR A 420 13.77 7.49 -32.79
N ILE A 421 14.73 8.36 -32.45
CA ILE A 421 15.94 7.98 -31.74
C ILE A 421 15.75 8.16 -30.25
N TYR A 422 15.91 7.08 -29.52
CA TYR A 422 15.92 7.10 -28.06
C TYR A 422 17.25 7.61 -27.51
N TYR A 423 17.19 8.27 -26.36
CA TYR A 423 18.38 8.85 -25.74
C TYR A 423 18.27 8.96 -24.23
N ILE A 424 19.42 9.05 -23.59
CA ILE A 424 19.57 9.29 -22.16
C ILE A 424 20.13 10.69 -21.97
N PRO A 425 19.39 11.62 -21.36
CA PRO A 425 19.89 12.96 -21.04
C PRO A 425 20.43 13.02 -19.62
N GLY A 426 21.53 13.71 -19.41
CA GLY A 426 22.04 13.99 -18.08
C GLY A 426 22.70 15.37 -18.01
N ALA A 427 22.94 15.82 -16.79
CA ALA A 427 23.62 17.08 -16.52
C ALA A 427 24.45 16.96 -15.24
N CYS A 428 25.63 17.54 -15.22
CA CYS A 428 26.53 17.52 -14.07
C CYS A 428 27.48 18.72 -14.07
N VAL A 429 28.26 18.85 -13.00
CA VAL A 429 29.36 19.81 -12.94
C VAL A 429 30.47 19.33 -13.90
N PRO A 430 31.04 20.19 -14.75
CA PRO A 430 32.03 19.75 -15.75
C PRO A 430 33.24 19.00 -15.16
N ALA A 431 33.64 19.33 -13.93
CA ALA A 431 34.78 18.66 -13.27
C ALA A 431 34.46 17.23 -12.79
N GLU A 432 33.19 16.85 -12.74
CA GLU A 432 32.72 15.55 -12.27
C GLU A 432 32.38 14.60 -13.44
N TYR A 433 32.34 15.11 -14.67
CA TYR A 433 31.97 14.32 -15.83
C TYR A 433 33.09 13.38 -16.25
N ASP A 434 32.83 12.08 -16.14
CA ASP A 434 33.65 11.01 -16.69
C ASP A 434 32.79 10.22 -17.69
N GLU A 435 33.02 10.43 -19.00
CA GLU A 435 32.21 9.83 -20.06
C GLU A 435 32.20 8.30 -20.01
N GLU A 436 33.36 7.67 -19.75
CA GLU A 436 33.47 6.21 -19.73
C GLU A 436 32.68 5.62 -18.56
N GLN A 437 32.83 6.20 -17.39
CA GLN A 437 32.12 5.77 -16.16
C GLN A 437 30.61 5.99 -16.27
N TYR A 438 30.16 7.16 -16.74
CA TYR A 438 28.74 7.47 -16.89
C TYR A 438 28.09 6.58 -17.95
N MET A 439 28.74 6.36 -19.10
CA MET A 439 28.26 5.42 -20.12
C MET A 439 28.10 4.00 -19.57
N GLN A 440 29.06 3.55 -18.75
CA GLN A 440 28.99 2.24 -18.14
C GLN A 440 27.79 2.13 -17.21
N TRP A 441 27.56 3.09 -16.31
CA TRP A 441 26.43 3.10 -15.40
C TRP A 441 25.07 3.09 -16.14
N GLU A 442 24.93 3.93 -17.15
CA GLU A 442 23.70 4.01 -17.93
C GLU A 442 23.46 2.70 -18.73
N GLN A 443 24.51 2.07 -19.20
CA GLN A 443 24.37 0.78 -19.88
C GLN A 443 24.02 -0.35 -18.91
N GLU A 444 24.58 -0.36 -17.73
CA GLU A 444 24.22 -1.30 -16.65
C GLU A 444 22.76 -1.09 -16.21
N ALA A 445 22.30 0.14 -16.11
CA ALA A 445 20.91 0.47 -15.83
C ALA A 445 19.96 -0.08 -16.92
N PHE A 446 20.30 0.10 -18.20
CA PHE A 446 19.52 -0.49 -19.29
C PHE A 446 19.44 -2.02 -19.17
N ASP A 447 20.58 -2.67 -18.95
CA ASP A 447 20.64 -4.13 -18.83
C ASP A 447 19.78 -4.63 -17.64
N TYR A 448 19.75 -3.89 -16.53
CA TYR A 448 18.93 -4.16 -15.37
C TYR A 448 17.42 -4.02 -15.70
N TYR A 449 17.00 -2.90 -16.29
CA TYR A 449 15.60 -2.69 -16.67
C TYR A 449 15.12 -3.72 -17.69
N TYR A 450 15.94 -4.03 -18.66
CA TYR A 450 15.61 -5.04 -19.68
C TYR A 450 15.46 -6.44 -19.08
N ALA A 451 16.37 -6.84 -18.18
CA ALA A 451 16.27 -8.12 -17.48
C ALA A 451 14.99 -8.20 -16.63
N GLY A 452 14.73 -7.19 -15.81
CA GLY A 452 13.51 -7.13 -14.97
C GLY A 452 12.23 -7.13 -15.81
N SER A 453 12.21 -6.39 -16.91
CA SER A 453 11.05 -6.39 -17.83
C SER A 453 10.84 -7.76 -18.49
N LYS A 454 11.92 -8.47 -18.83
CA LYS A 454 11.89 -9.85 -19.37
C LYS A 454 11.38 -10.87 -18.36
N ASP A 455 11.70 -10.71 -17.09
CA ASP A 455 11.20 -11.60 -16.02
C ASP A 455 9.69 -11.47 -15.87
N PHE A 456 9.16 -10.26 -16.04
CA PHE A 456 7.71 -9.99 -15.98
C PHE A 456 7.00 -10.35 -17.30
N ASN A 457 7.56 -9.95 -18.45
CA ASN A 457 7.03 -10.21 -19.79
C ASN A 457 8.13 -10.79 -20.71
N PRO A 458 8.26 -12.13 -20.83
CA PRO A 458 9.29 -12.75 -21.66
C PRO A 458 9.28 -12.35 -23.15
N SER A 459 8.17 -11.84 -23.66
CA SER A 459 8.02 -11.40 -25.05
C SER A 459 8.38 -9.93 -25.29
N ILE A 460 8.61 -9.14 -24.22
CA ILE A 460 8.91 -7.71 -24.35
C ILE A 460 10.12 -7.46 -25.26
N THR A 461 10.00 -6.50 -26.15
CA THR A 461 11.06 -6.10 -27.07
C THR A 461 11.96 -5.02 -26.44
N ILE A 462 13.17 -4.86 -27.00
CA ILE A 462 14.05 -3.75 -26.60
C ILE A 462 13.39 -2.40 -26.84
N ALA A 463 12.66 -2.23 -27.94
CA ALA A 463 11.99 -0.98 -28.27
C ALA A 463 10.90 -0.62 -27.24
N GLU A 464 10.15 -1.59 -26.73
CA GLU A 464 9.16 -1.37 -25.67
C GLU A 464 9.82 -0.98 -24.34
N VAL A 465 10.97 -1.57 -24.00
CA VAL A 465 11.74 -1.16 -22.80
C VAL A 465 12.31 0.25 -22.99
N LEU A 466 12.80 0.58 -24.19
CA LEU A 466 13.27 1.94 -24.48
C LEU A 466 12.13 2.96 -24.34
N ASP A 467 10.94 2.65 -24.84
CA ASP A 467 9.76 3.54 -24.75
C ASP A 467 9.28 3.73 -23.29
N GLN A 468 9.45 2.72 -22.46
CA GLN A 468 9.04 2.77 -21.06
C GLN A 468 10.00 3.58 -20.18
N TYR A 469 11.31 3.52 -20.40
CA TYR A 469 12.31 4.04 -19.45
C TYR A 469 13.16 5.19 -20.01
N TYR A 470 13.13 5.46 -21.33
CA TYR A 470 14.03 6.42 -21.97
C TYR A 470 13.28 7.49 -22.76
N TYR A 471 13.99 8.53 -23.15
CA TYR A 471 13.41 9.66 -23.86
C TYR A 471 13.57 9.51 -25.38
N ASN A 472 12.59 10.01 -26.14
CA ASN A 472 12.68 10.22 -27.57
C ASN A 472 12.06 11.57 -27.96
N GLY A 473 12.35 12.04 -29.17
CA GLY A 473 11.84 13.35 -29.63
C GLY A 473 12.24 14.50 -28.74
N ASN A 474 11.36 15.51 -28.64
CA ASN A 474 11.59 16.65 -27.74
C ASN A 474 11.17 16.32 -26.33
N SER A 475 11.98 16.71 -25.34
CA SER A 475 11.69 16.48 -23.93
C SER A 475 12.00 17.68 -23.05
N ASN A 476 11.41 17.70 -21.86
CA ASN A 476 11.73 18.63 -20.79
C ASN A 476 12.09 17.82 -19.55
N VAL A 477 13.33 17.89 -19.14
CA VAL A 477 13.88 17.13 -18.03
C VAL A 477 14.20 18.08 -16.88
N MET A 478 13.69 17.80 -15.70
CA MET A 478 14.05 18.56 -14.50
C MET A 478 15.39 18.07 -13.97
N VAL A 479 16.38 18.94 -13.97
CA VAL A 479 17.68 18.73 -13.33
C VAL A 479 17.62 19.34 -11.93
N SER A 480 17.90 18.57 -10.90
CA SER A 480 17.83 18.99 -9.51
C SER A 480 19.04 18.44 -8.72
N GLY A 481 19.15 18.78 -7.44
CA GLY A 481 20.27 18.33 -6.60
C GLY A 481 21.54 19.19 -6.75
N LEU A 482 21.45 20.31 -7.46
CA LEU A 482 22.59 21.17 -7.77
C LEU A 482 22.93 22.12 -6.62
N LEU A 483 24.13 22.68 -6.67
CA LEU A 483 24.59 23.73 -5.76
C LEU A 483 24.38 25.12 -6.39
N PRO A 484 24.20 26.16 -5.56
CA PRO A 484 24.08 27.54 -6.06
C PRO A 484 25.34 28.04 -6.79
N ASP A 485 25.14 28.96 -7.72
CA ASP A 485 26.20 29.62 -8.49
C ASP A 485 27.18 28.66 -9.21
N THR A 486 26.65 27.49 -9.62
CA THR A 486 27.44 26.40 -10.21
C THR A 486 27.22 26.32 -11.72
N GLU A 487 28.31 26.20 -12.47
CA GLU A 487 28.28 25.99 -13.92
C GLU A 487 27.94 24.51 -14.23
N ILE A 488 27.02 24.28 -15.14
CA ILE A 488 26.50 22.95 -15.47
C ILE A 488 26.71 22.68 -16.96
N MET A 489 27.27 21.52 -17.26
CA MET A 489 27.26 20.91 -18.58
C MET A 489 26.14 19.89 -18.69
N ALA A 490 25.74 19.57 -19.90
CA ALA A 490 24.83 18.46 -20.15
C ALA A 490 25.46 17.45 -21.13
N TYR A 491 24.94 16.24 -21.08
CA TYR A 491 25.28 15.19 -22.02
C TYR A 491 24.04 14.46 -22.52
N ILE A 492 24.13 13.88 -23.70
CA ILE A 492 23.11 13.00 -24.27
C ILE A 492 23.80 11.78 -24.83
N TYR A 493 23.35 10.60 -24.44
CA TYR A 493 23.73 9.32 -25.02
C TYR A 493 22.62 8.81 -25.92
N ALA A 494 22.86 8.78 -27.22
CA ALA A 494 21.93 8.23 -28.20
C ALA A 494 22.06 6.71 -28.27
N LEU A 495 20.91 6.05 -28.30
CA LEU A 495 20.76 4.60 -28.21
C LEU A 495 20.47 3.99 -29.59
N ASP A 496 21.01 2.82 -29.84
CA ASP A 496 20.57 1.97 -30.94
C ASP A 496 19.24 1.28 -30.55
N ASN A 497 18.20 1.58 -31.27
CA ASN A 497 16.84 1.12 -30.94
C ASN A 497 16.64 -0.41 -31.03
N ARG A 498 17.59 -1.14 -31.63
CA ARG A 498 17.52 -2.60 -31.77
C ARG A 498 18.26 -3.33 -30.66
N THR A 499 19.30 -2.70 -30.13
CA THR A 499 20.20 -3.33 -29.17
C THR A 499 20.15 -2.70 -27.79
N GLY A 500 19.58 -1.50 -27.66
CA GLY A 500 19.59 -0.71 -26.41
C GLY A 500 20.98 -0.21 -26.03
N ARG A 501 21.96 -0.30 -26.95
CA ARG A 501 23.33 0.13 -26.65
C ARG A 501 23.55 1.59 -26.94
N ILE A 502 24.34 2.24 -26.11
CA ILE A 502 24.82 3.60 -26.36
C ILE A 502 25.78 3.54 -27.56
N VAL A 503 25.50 4.30 -28.61
CA VAL A 503 26.27 4.29 -29.86
C VAL A 503 26.82 5.67 -30.21
N LYS A 504 26.29 6.74 -29.62
CA LYS A 504 26.79 8.10 -29.90
C LYS A 504 26.61 8.99 -28.67
N THR A 505 27.63 9.80 -28.39
CA THR A 505 27.64 10.74 -27.28
C THR A 505 27.62 12.18 -27.77
N PHE A 506 26.96 13.06 -27.01
CA PHE A 506 26.93 14.48 -27.24
C PHE A 506 27.17 15.19 -25.90
N THR A 507 28.05 16.17 -25.92
CA THR A 507 28.31 17.03 -24.73
C THR A 507 28.00 18.47 -25.07
N PHE A 508 27.47 19.19 -24.10
CA PHE A 508 27.07 20.60 -24.22
C PHE A 508 27.64 21.35 -23.04
N ASP A 509 28.63 22.20 -23.31
CA ASP A 509 29.25 23.03 -22.28
C ASP A 509 28.36 24.22 -21.95
N ASN A 510 28.40 24.69 -20.71
CA ASN A 510 27.74 25.94 -20.26
C ASN A 510 26.24 25.99 -20.56
N VAL A 511 25.53 24.85 -20.37
CA VAL A 511 24.08 24.77 -20.61
C VAL A 511 23.31 25.65 -19.66
N ALA A 512 23.73 25.68 -18.39
CA ALA A 512 23.17 26.52 -17.37
C ALA A 512 24.25 26.95 -16.37
N ARG A 513 23.97 28.05 -15.66
CA ARG A 513 24.59 28.36 -14.38
C ARG A 513 23.45 28.52 -13.38
N THR A 514 23.47 27.72 -12.30
CA THR A 514 22.47 27.86 -11.26
C THR A 514 22.48 29.26 -10.66
N ASP A 515 21.33 29.74 -10.21
CA ASP A 515 21.21 31.04 -9.61
C ASP A 515 22.02 31.15 -8.31
N THR A 516 22.44 32.36 -7.98
CA THR A 516 22.90 32.68 -6.63
C THR A 516 21.71 32.67 -5.68
N LEU A 517 21.96 32.31 -4.42
CA LEU A 517 20.94 32.36 -3.37
C LEU A 517 20.28 33.72 -3.25
N GLY A 518 19.00 33.76 -2.99
CA GLY A 518 18.23 34.93 -2.58
C GLY A 518 18.63 35.40 -1.18
N SER A 519 18.17 36.59 -0.83
CA SER A 519 18.56 37.28 0.42
C SER A 519 17.76 36.81 1.65
N ALA A 520 16.64 36.10 1.45
CA ALA A 520 15.75 35.64 2.52
C ALA A 520 16.01 34.16 2.81
N THR A 521 16.59 33.89 3.98
CA THR A 521 16.79 32.52 4.48
C THR A 521 16.00 32.35 5.77
N PRO A 522 15.00 31.48 5.82
CA PRO A 522 14.19 31.27 7.03
C PRO A 522 14.98 30.53 8.09
N ASP A 523 14.86 31.01 9.35
CA ASP A 523 15.22 30.16 10.51
C ASP A 523 14.05 29.29 10.88
N VAL A 524 14.32 28.01 11.17
CA VAL A 524 13.31 26.96 11.43
C VAL A 524 13.44 26.50 12.86
N GLU A 525 12.38 26.64 13.64
CA GLU A 525 12.35 26.31 15.07
C GLU A 525 11.18 25.39 15.38
N ILE A 526 11.43 24.31 16.11
CA ILE A 526 10.36 23.48 16.68
C ILE A 526 9.93 24.12 18.01
N VAL A 527 8.68 24.59 18.06
CA VAL A 527 8.17 25.32 19.24
C VAL A 527 7.33 24.45 20.18
N GLY A 528 6.97 23.25 19.77
CA GLY A 528 6.30 22.31 20.64
C GLY A 528 5.90 20.99 19.99
N TYR A 529 5.71 19.98 20.83
CA TYR A 529 5.23 18.66 20.49
C TYR A 529 3.97 18.37 21.29
N TYR A 530 2.89 18.01 20.65
CA TYR A 530 1.58 17.85 21.30
C TYR A 530 0.96 16.51 20.95
N SER A 531 0.14 15.97 21.87
CA SER A 531 -0.61 14.75 21.58
C SER A 531 -1.73 15.03 20.60
N GLY A 532 -1.84 14.20 19.57
CA GLY A 532 -2.91 14.24 18.58
C GLY A 532 -4.17 13.51 19.01
N ASP A 533 -4.53 13.56 20.31
CA ASP A 533 -5.76 13.01 20.87
C ASP A 533 -7.03 13.77 20.43
N GLU A 534 -8.21 13.40 20.97
CA GLU A 534 -9.48 14.03 20.63
C GLU A 534 -9.49 15.56 20.85
N GLU A 535 -8.76 16.05 21.87
CA GLU A 535 -8.67 17.49 22.14
C GLU A 535 -7.95 18.25 21.02
N ALA A 536 -6.81 17.72 20.55
CA ALA A 536 -6.09 18.29 19.42
C ALA A 536 -6.90 18.16 18.12
N GLY A 537 -7.56 17.02 17.91
CA GLY A 537 -8.46 16.82 16.80
C GLY A 537 -9.58 17.85 16.73
N SER A 538 -10.11 18.27 17.89
CA SER A 538 -11.13 19.32 17.97
C SER A 538 -10.58 20.71 17.62
N ILE A 539 -9.28 20.97 17.87
CA ILE A 539 -8.62 22.24 17.54
C ILE A 539 -8.49 22.39 16.02
N PHE A 540 -8.20 21.33 15.30
CA PHE A 540 -7.97 21.33 13.86
C PHE A 540 -9.19 20.88 13.03
N GLY A 541 -10.28 20.44 13.68
CA GLY A 541 -11.49 19.96 13.01
C GLY A 541 -11.37 18.62 12.31
N ASN A 542 -10.28 17.87 12.53
CA ASN A 542 -10.05 16.54 11.95
C ASN A 542 -9.30 15.61 12.92
N ALA A 543 -10.04 15.01 13.83
CA ALA A 543 -9.50 14.09 14.84
C ALA A 543 -8.87 12.82 14.22
N ALA A 544 -9.34 12.38 13.06
CA ALA A 544 -8.85 11.16 12.42
C ALA A 544 -7.40 11.25 11.93
N LEU A 545 -6.94 12.44 11.56
CA LEU A 545 -5.55 12.65 11.09
C LEU A 545 -4.52 12.68 12.22
N SER A 546 -4.94 12.99 13.43
CA SER A 546 -4.04 13.17 14.58
C SER A 546 -4.16 12.08 15.64
N ALA A 547 -5.17 11.22 15.57
CA ALA A 547 -5.41 10.18 16.58
C ALA A 547 -4.19 9.26 16.72
N GLY A 548 -3.66 9.14 17.95
CA GLY A 548 -2.49 8.31 18.27
C GLY A 548 -1.14 8.89 17.84
N LYS A 549 -1.13 10.03 17.13
CA LYS A 549 0.10 10.66 16.62
C LYS A 549 0.54 11.85 17.47
N ALA A 550 1.78 12.27 17.28
CA ALA A 550 2.26 13.55 17.74
C ALA A 550 1.89 14.67 16.75
N ILE A 551 1.72 15.88 17.26
CA ILE A 551 1.64 17.11 16.45
C ILE A 551 2.91 17.93 16.71
N ILE A 552 3.69 18.14 15.66
CA ILE A 552 4.89 18.98 15.67
C ILE A 552 4.51 20.39 15.20
N VAL A 553 4.80 21.37 16.01
CA VAL A 553 4.57 22.78 15.64
C VAL A 553 5.88 23.44 15.28
N VAL A 554 5.95 23.92 14.04
CA VAL A 554 7.13 24.57 13.48
C VAL A 554 6.84 26.05 13.32
N LYS A 555 7.77 26.88 13.76
CA LYS A 555 7.77 28.33 13.58
C LYS A 555 8.92 28.72 12.65
N TYR A 556 8.66 29.69 11.82
CA TYR A 556 9.63 30.25 10.88
C TYR A 556 9.89 31.73 11.20
N SER A 557 11.16 32.10 11.26
CA SER A 557 11.59 33.46 11.54
C SER A 557 12.65 33.93 10.52
N GLU A 558 13.23 35.10 10.69
CA GLU A 558 14.19 35.73 9.76
C GLU A 558 13.61 35.88 8.33
N LEU A 559 12.33 36.30 8.25
CA LEU A 559 11.58 36.40 7.00
C LEU A 559 11.70 37.78 6.34
N ASP A 560 12.69 38.60 6.73
CA ASP A 560 12.95 39.88 6.13
C ASP A 560 13.23 39.72 4.63
N ASN A 561 12.55 40.51 3.80
CA ASN A 561 12.56 40.42 2.34
C ASN A 561 11.88 39.18 1.74
N ALA A 562 11.31 38.27 2.53
CA ALA A 562 10.56 37.12 2.01
C ALA A 562 9.25 37.60 1.36
N ARG A 563 9.04 37.25 0.09
CA ARG A 563 7.77 37.39 -0.62
C ARG A 563 6.87 36.17 -0.39
N THR A 564 7.45 35.00 -0.43
CA THR A 564 6.75 33.73 -0.25
C THR A 564 7.62 32.80 0.59
N LEU A 565 7.00 32.16 1.55
CA LEU A 565 7.60 31.09 2.38
C LEU A 565 7.04 29.75 1.93
N PHE A 566 7.92 28.78 1.70
CA PHE A 566 7.61 27.40 1.41
C PHE A 566 8.13 26.52 2.55
N THR A 567 7.34 25.54 2.93
CA THR A 567 7.62 24.65 4.08
C THR A 567 7.39 23.21 3.71
N SER A 568 8.12 22.29 4.34
CA SER A 568 7.94 20.85 4.20
C SER A 568 8.43 20.13 5.47
N MET A 569 8.04 18.88 5.63
CA MET A 569 8.54 17.99 6.68
C MET A 569 8.91 16.66 6.02
N LEU A 570 10.14 16.21 6.23
CA LEU A 570 10.63 14.90 5.79
C LEU A 570 10.79 13.97 6.97
N GLU A 571 10.51 12.69 6.77
CA GLU A 571 10.90 11.62 7.71
C GLU A 571 12.43 11.44 7.69
N GLY A 572 13.01 11.20 8.86
CA GLY A 572 14.45 11.03 9.03
C GLY A 572 15.21 12.29 9.46
N ASP A 573 16.43 12.12 9.97
CA ASP A 573 17.33 13.22 10.32
C ASP A 573 18.14 13.67 9.10
N CYS A 574 17.62 14.65 8.40
CA CYS A 574 18.29 15.36 7.29
C CYS A 574 18.84 16.73 7.72
N SER A 575 18.93 17.00 9.02
CA SER A 575 19.34 18.32 9.55
C SER A 575 20.81 18.61 9.36
N ASN A 576 21.64 17.60 9.22
CA ASN A 576 23.10 17.76 9.06
C ASN A 576 23.47 18.18 7.63
N PRO A 577 23.97 19.44 7.40
CA PRO A 577 24.31 19.91 6.06
C PRO A 577 25.55 19.22 5.45
N MET A 578 26.30 18.45 6.24
CA MET A 578 27.41 17.65 5.72
C MET A 578 26.97 16.31 5.16
N ALA A 579 25.80 15.83 5.60
CA ALA A 579 25.19 14.59 5.12
C ALA A 579 24.21 14.84 3.98
N TYR A 580 23.50 15.98 4.00
CA TYR A 580 22.50 16.37 3.01
C TYR A 580 22.72 17.82 2.57
N SER A 581 23.10 18.06 1.33
CA SER A 581 23.19 19.39 0.75
C SER A 581 21.77 20.01 0.57
N ASP A 582 21.71 21.33 0.41
CA ASP A 582 20.44 22.01 0.10
C ASP A 582 19.85 21.52 -1.24
N GLY A 583 20.69 21.21 -2.22
CA GLY A 583 20.25 20.64 -3.51
C GLY A 583 19.60 19.27 -3.35
N GLU A 584 20.18 18.38 -2.54
CA GLU A 584 19.60 17.08 -2.24
C GLU A 584 18.27 17.22 -1.51
N LEU A 585 18.17 18.10 -0.51
CA LEU A 585 16.90 18.36 0.18
C LEU A 585 15.85 18.97 -0.74
N TRP A 586 16.26 19.84 -1.67
CA TRP A 586 15.36 20.37 -2.69
C TRP A 586 14.76 19.25 -3.54
N THR A 587 15.57 18.26 -3.92
CA THR A 587 15.13 17.10 -4.68
C THR A 587 14.22 16.18 -3.86
N LEU A 588 14.63 15.84 -2.65
CA LEU A 588 13.85 14.97 -1.74
C LEU A 588 12.47 15.56 -1.41
N ALA A 589 12.38 16.88 -1.22
CA ALA A 589 11.13 17.58 -0.94
C ALA A 589 10.37 17.99 -2.21
N SER A 590 10.82 17.60 -3.40
CA SER A 590 10.19 17.98 -4.68
C SER A 590 8.74 17.45 -4.73
N GLY A 591 7.80 18.36 -5.06
CA GLY A 591 6.37 18.06 -5.07
C GLY A 591 5.67 18.15 -3.71
N TYR A 592 6.42 18.36 -2.62
CA TYR A 592 5.89 18.37 -1.24
C TYR A 592 6.02 19.73 -0.55
N TRP A 593 6.44 20.75 -1.25
CA TRP A 593 6.52 22.09 -0.71
C TRP A 593 5.15 22.73 -0.62
N SER A 594 4.74 23.09 0.59
CA SER A 594 3.51 23.83 0.88
C SER A 594 3.81 25.32 1.06
N THR A 595 2.88 26.21 0.64
CA THR A 595 3.01 27.63 0.90
C THR A 595 2.56 27.96 2.31
N CYS A 596 3.40 28.66 3.07
CA CYS A 596 3.09 29.18 4.39
C CYS A 596 2.95 30.72 4.34
N LYS A 597 2.04 31.26 5.16
CA LYS A 597 1.84 32.72 5.23
C LYS A 597 2.98 33.37 6.03
N THR A 598 3.72 34.29 5.44
CA THR A 598 4.78 35.04 6.13
C THR A 598 4.26 35.86 7.31
N ALA A 599 2.99 36.28 7.30
CA ALA A 599 2.35 36.99 8.41
C ALA A 599 1.93 36.04 9.57
N GLN A 600 1.88 34.76 9.35
CA GLN A 600 1.57 33.73 10.34
C GLN A 600 2.48 32.52 10.06
N PRO A 601 3.77 32.62 10.34
CA PRO A 601 4.80 31.69 9.87
C PRO A 601 4.86 30.45 10.76
N TYR A 602 3.79 29.68 10.75
CA TYR A 602 3.68 28.42 11.49
C TYR A 602 3.14 27.31 10.58
N SER A 603 3.67 26.12 10.75
CA SER A 603 3.13 24.87 10.19
C SER A 603 2.90 23.84 11.28
N PHE A 604 1.95 22.94 11.03
CA PHE A 604 1.52 21.92 11.97
C PHE A 604 1.57 20.57 11.25
N TYR A 605 2.42 19.67 11.72
CA TYR A 605 2.63 18.37 11.10
C TYR A 605 2.23 17.26 12.07
N THR A 606 1.64 16.18 11.56
CA THR A 606 1.47 14.94 12.33
C THR A 606 2.69 14.06 12.14
N SER A 607 3.10 13.33 13.17
CA SER A 607 4.22 12.38 13.10
C SER A 607 3.92 11.20 14.03
N GLU A 608 4.48 10.05 13.74
CA GLU A 608 4.55 8.99 14.73
C GLU A 608 5.42 9.44 15.91
N TRP A 609 5.11 8.95 17.10
CA TRP A 609 5.95 9.21 18.28
C TRP A 609 7.33 8.55 18.12
N ASN A 610 8.37 9.23 18.54
CA ASN A 610 9.77 8.82 18.42
C ASN A 610 10.30 8.67 16.97
N ALA A 611 9.55 9.14 15.99
CA ALA A 611 10.04 9.22 14.63
C ALA A 611 10.97 10.43 14.46
N ASP A 612 12.12 10.20 13.85
CA ASP A 612 13.02 11.25 13.44
C ASP A 612 12.43 12.00 12.24
N MET A 613 12.37 13.32 12.35
CA MET A 613 11.79 14.21 11.36
C MET A 613 12.74 15.38 11.09
N THR A 614 12.63 15.96 9.91
CA THR A 614 13.33 17.21 9.60
C THR A 614 12.35 18.24 9.02
N ALA A 615 12.14 19.33 9.73
CA ALA A 615 11.40 20.48 9.25
C ALA A 615 12.28 21.30 8.29
N LEU A 616 11.73 21.62 7.12
CA LEU A 616 12.41 22.37 6.07
C LEU A 616 11.63 23.64 5.72
N ALA A 617 12.33 24.69 5.37
CA ALA A 617 11.72 25.87 4.78
C ALA A 617 12.68 26.59 3.83
N TYR A 618 12.14 27.25 2.81
CA TYR A 618 12.87 28.23 2.03
C TYR A 618 11.98 29.43 1.69
N CYS A 619 12.62 30.56 1.39
CA CYS A 619 11.91 31.73 0.94
C CYS A 619 12.20 32.05 -0.53
N VAL A 620 11.20 32.59 -1.21
CA VAL A 620 11.43 33.38 -2.43
C VAL A 620 11.41 34.82 -2.01
N ASP A 621 12.49 35.55 -2.26
CA ASP A 621 12.63 36.95 -1.86
C ASP A 621 11.83 37.93 -2.74
N THR A 622 11.84 39.20 -2.41
CA THR A 622 11.13 40.23 -3.17
C THR A 622 11.67 40.44 -4.58
N ALA A 623 12.89 40.00 -4.87
CA ALA A 623 13.48 39.98 -6.21
C ALA A 623 13.10 38.70 -7.01
N GLY A 624 12.40 37.74 -6.39
CA GLY A 624 12.00 36.50 -7.01
C GLY A 624 13.05 35.39 -6.93
N LYS A 625 14.13 35.58 -6.13
CA LYS A 625 15.18 34.58 -5.97
C LYS A 625 14.88 33.63 -4.81
N VAL A 626 15.23 32.40 -5.01
CA VAL A 626 15.14 31.29 -4.00
C VAL A 626 16.31 31.44 -3.03
N GLY A 627 16.01 31.44 -1.73
CA GLY A 627 17.00 31.49 -0.65
C GLY A 627 17.56 30.11 -0.28
N ALA A 628 18.44 30.07 0.71
CA ALA A 628 18.93 28.84 1.29
C ALA A 628 17.81 28.07 2.03
N ILE A 629 17.98 26.76 2.20
CA ILE A 629 17.03 25.93 2.92
C ILE A 629 17.36 25.96 4.42
N GLY A 630 16.44 26.53 5.21
CA GLY A 630 16.43 26.40 6.66
C GLY A 630 15.96 25.00 7.03
N ARG A 631 16.56 24.42 8.07
CA ARG A 631 16.26 23.06 8.52
C ARG A 631 16.36 22.92 10.04
N CYS A 632 15.50 22.10 10.62
CA CYS A 632 15.52 21.79 12.04
C CYS A 632 15.11 20.35 12.27
N PHE A 633 15.93 19.61 13.02
CA PHE A 633 15.58 18.27 13.49
C PHE A 633 14.40 18.33 14.46
N ALA A 634 13.52 17.35 14.38
CA ALA A 634 12.37 17.18 15.26
C ALA A 634 12.17 15.70 15.56
N CYS A 635 11.98 15.39 16.82
CA CYS A 635 11.57 14.06 17.26
C CYS A 635 10.62 14.25 18.46
N ALA A 636 9.37 13.90 18.28
CA ALA A 636 8.36 13.99 19.34
C ALA A 636 8.48 12.76 20.24
N THR A 637 8.72 12.97 21.52
CA THR A 637 8.82 11.91 22.52
C THR A 637 7.88 12.18 23.69
N ALA A 638 7.62 11.18 24.52
CA ALA A 638 6.81 11.38 25.72
C ALA A 638 7.41 12.44 26.66
N ASP A 639 8.74 12.55 26.72
CA ASP A 639 9.47 13.44 27.61
C ASP A 639 9.45 14.91 27.17
N ASN A 640 9.34 15.18 25.85
CA ASN A 640 9.30 16.55 25.35
C ASN A 640 7.88 17.04 24.98
N LYS A 641 6.87 16.27 25.36
CA LYS A 641 5.46 16.60 25.14
C LYS A 641 5.06 17.89 25.82
N SER A 642 4.53 18.82 25.05
CA SER A 642 4.07 20.14 25.48
C SER A 642 2.59 20.06 25.97
N ASN A 643 2.19 21.06 26.76
CA ASN A 643 0.83 21.15 27.26
C ASN A 643 -0.14 21.57 26.14
N ILE A 644 -1.22 20.84 25.95
CA ILE A 644 -2.23 21.06 24.89
C ILE A 644 -2.85 22.46 24.95
N GLU A 645 -2.93 23.10 26.14
CA GLU A 645 -3.43 24.46 26.29
C GLU A 645 -2.55 25.51 25.61
N GLU A 646 -1.24 25.24 25.45
CA GLU A 646 -0.33 26.10 24.70
C GLU A 646 -0.66 26.05 23.21
N LEU A 647 -0.93 24.86 22.67
CA LEU A 647 -1.40 24.68 21.29
C LEU A 647 -2.73 25.41 21.06
N ARG A 648 -3.68 25.24 22.00
CA ARG A 648 -4.98 25.90 21.94
C ARG A 648 -4.84 27.43 21.96
N ALA A 649 -3.97 27.97 22.81
CA ALA A 649 -3.70 29.38 22.89
C ALA A 649 -3.07 29.91 21.59
N LEU A 650 -2.08 29.21 21.05
CA LEU A 650 -1.43 29.57 19.78
C LEU A 650 -2.41 29.57 18.61
N VAL A 651 -3.21 28.51 18.47
CA VAL A 651 -4.20 28.42 17.38
C VAL A 651 -5.28 29.51 17.52
N ASN A 652 -5.72 29.82 18.73
CA ASN A 652 -6.66 30.91 18.98
C ASN A 652 -6.05 32.28 18.63
N GLU A 653 -4.77 32.51 18.93
CA GLU A 653 -4.05 33.72 18.54
C GLU A 653 -3.98 33.85 17.01
N LEU A 654 -3.58 32.79 16.33
CA LEU A 654 -3.49 32.75 14.87
C LEU A 654 -4.87 32.99 14.22
N ASN A 655 -5.93 32.39 14.75
CA ASN A 655 -7.30 32.60 14.27
C ASN A 655 -7.85 34.00 14.52
N SER A 656 -7.46 34.63 15.64
CA SER A 656 -7.89 35.98 15.95
C SER A 656 -7.23 37.05 15.10
N ALA A 657 -6.03 36.77 14.61
CA ALA A 657 -5.28 37.65 13.72
C ALA A 657 -5.78 37.60 12.26
N THR A 658 -6.54 36.60 11.87
CA THR A 658 -7.12 36.44 10.52
C THR A 658 -8.59 36.07 10.57
N ARG A 659 -9.41 36.76 9.78
CA ARG A 659 -10.85 36.47 9.63
C ARG A 659 -11.12 35.23 8.73
N SER A 660 -10.13 34.37 8.42
CA SER A 660 -10.30 33.27 7.48
C SER A 660 -9.46 32.04 7.82
N SER A 661 -10.10 30.89 7.84
CA SER A 661 -9.65 29.47 7.83
C SER A 661 -8.68 29.02 8.94
N PHE A 662 -9.05 27.94 9.58
CA PHE A 662 -8.22 27.19 10.53
C PHE A 662 -6.88 26.80 9.92
N PRO A 663 -5.77 26.79 10.70
CA PRO A 663 -4.54 26.11 10.29
C PRO A 663 -4.84 24.65 10.03
N SER A 664 -4.31 24.11 8.93
CA SER A 664 -4.46 22.69 8.58
C SER A 664 -3.32 21.86 9.17
N LEU A 665 -3.63 20.64 9.59
CA LEU A 665 -2.62 19.62 9.87
C LEU A 665 -2.10 19.07 8.55
N GLU A 666 -0.77 19.00 8.42
CA GLU A 666 -0.08 18.43 7.28
C GLU A 666 0.51 17.06 7.65
N ILE A 667 0.58 16.16 6.68
CA ILE A 667 1.21 14.84 6.83
C ILE A 667 2.65 14.95 6.32
N PRO A 668 3.65 14.50 7.08
CA PRO A 668 5.04 14.42 6.62
C PRO A 668 5.19 13.44 5.46
N HIS A 669 6.26 13.56 4.72
CA HIS A 669 6.55 12.74 3.56
C HIS A 669 7.69 11.78 3.86
N SER A 670 7.47 10.50 3.55
CA SER A 670 8.48 9.45 3.69
C SER A 670 9.62 9.70 2.72
N LEU A 671 10.85 9.53 3.21
CA LEU A 671 12.04 9.46 2.36
C LEU A 671 11.94 8.17 1.54
N VAL A 672 11.37 8.23 0.35
CA VAL A 672 11.55 7.16 -0.63
C VAL A 672 12.93 7.39 -1.25
N VAL A 673 13.95 6.78 -0.67
CA VAL A 673 15.24 6.63 -1.34
C VAL A 673 14.97 5.62 -2.46
N ASN A 674 14.86 6.09 -3.69
CA ASN A 674 14.95 5.20 -4.84
C ASN A 674 16.40 4.68 -4.86
N GLU A 675 16.64 3.47 -4.31
CA GLU A 675 17.86 2.72 -4.51
C GLU A 675 17.96 2.22 -5.96
#